data_2a654aba95ad4ec4066bcb30ed4a09d6
#
_entry.id   2a654aba95ad4ec4066bcb30ed4a09d6
#
_cell.length_a   1.000
_cell.length_b   1.000
_cell.length_c   1.000
_cell.angle_alpha   90.00
_cell.angle_beta   90.00
_cell.angle_gamma   90.00
#
_symmetry.space_group_name_H-M   'P 1'
#
loop_
_entity.id
_entity.type
_entity.pdbx_description
1 polymer ?
#
loop_
_entity_poly.entity_id
_entity_poly.type
_entity_poly.pdbx_seq_one_letter_code
_entity_poly.pdbx_strand_id
1 'polypeptide(L)'
;MNRIYSIIASLFTVWAFSACTVDDVGRFEFSEFGISQSEVIFPARAEYNDGKVVTDLKKDIQILSNQDCFVTYCDGEVDWMRIRNLEDYQVCRQIAFTGDCTFRIECDQNDDYARMVKLLVQTSSRTDTLVVRQSGKREPSLRLASSSLILDGSKGGSQSVEYSTNITDLESLECVISYPSDQKWITSATVGDGSLTISYDANADKENLRTASVKISYTDGFGTEYSQTLYVIQKTGNDGLGKSMSFSEIRSLGRAGETVTIDDYVMLEGYVVGNKESGNSGENEKLSTTSSDNTSYLKDIYVESLDAAYGFLIKAETVEDNIFSRYDKVTLLLKGMTIRKELEPERYVIEGFTTANVVGREAGTSAPEKEKYISELTDNDLYTQVALKDCEFAVRKGSLTPVNDAYTLSSGKGFISKYPRLVRDIQGSTIYTYTNTTCPYRRDGVKLPYGSGTLTGVVVSELYPNYVYGDNDDDDLCGNIGRYQIRHQAYSDIAFDKERTFSNILLEFRYAAGFRSEDGVSYFRPTEGQATARFLHSTGAAVTYCPSTFNYIGWTGTSAGVAPFKNHKGVDASLDEPLGYSFATGYYFDYSGTNSDGKGKVDSRSKNNSYNGASAKIYDGWMSKAWWNDATDKAESWIIEFSTKDVTASHVSMQFTSYGAQTGATGKTPYCWTAYWSETGDLSDDAAWHKIADYVVPDGVVNGQERDWQLPAFKQYDFALPLEILGKEKVFIRLRPSSKDTNTGYFGEGSIADGTDSGNGIDYFAIRYN
;
A
#
# COMPACT_ATOMS: atom_id res chain seq x y z
N MET A 1 12.64 -6.31 26.93
CA MET A 1 12.05 -5.61 28.10
C MET A 1 12.91 -5.64 29.37
N ASN A 2 13.99 -6.41 29.47
CA ASN A 2 14.80 -6.51 30.69
C ASN A 2 16.07 -5.62 30.77
N ARG A 3 16.28 -4.74 29.79
CA ARG A 3 17.45 -3.82 29.82
C ARG A 3 17.10 -2.36 30.13
N ILE A 4 15.83 -1.97 30.07
CA ILE A 4 15.39 -0.59 30.38
C ILE A 4 15.12 -0.43 31.91
N TYR A 5 14.71 -1.50 32.57
CA TYR A 5 14.51 -1.46 34.02
C TYR A 5 15.81 -1.44 34.86
N SER A 6 16.93 -1.86 34.27
CA SER A 6 18.23 -1.77 34.92
C SER A 6 18.82 -0.37 34.95
N ILE A 7 18.42 0.53 34.06
CA ILE A 7 18.92 1.92 34.02
C ILE A 7 18.11 2.81 34.95
N ILE A 8 16.81 2.54 35.14
CA ILE A 8 15.97 3.31 36.07
C ILE A 8 16.21 2.89 37.52
N ALA A 9 16.55 1.63 37.76
CA ALA A 9 16.89 1.17 39.11
C ALA A 9 18.26 1.67 39.61
N SER A 10 19.19 1.99 38.73
CA SER A 10 20.50 2.54 39.09
C SER A 10 20.48 4.05 39.36
N LEU A 11 19.44 4.76 38.97
CA LEU A 11 19.27 6.20 39.28
C LEU A 11 18.57 6.46 40.61
N PHE A 12 17.89 5.46 41.19
CA PHE A 12 17.22 5.61 42.50
C PHE A 12 18.05 5.06 43.70
N THR A 13 19.13 4.35 43.44
CA THR A 13 19.98 3.79 44.50
C THR A 13 21.13 4.69 44.94
N VAL A 14 21.32 5.85 44.34
CA VAL A 14 22.38 6.81 44.72
C VAL A 14 21.91 7.82 45.79
N TRP A 15 20.63 7.82 46.16
CA TRP A 15 20.08 8.80 47.13
C TRP A 15 19.98 8.30 48.59
N ALA A 16 20.54 7.15 48.92
CA ALA A 16 20.35 6.56 50.25
C ALA A 16 21.63 6.37 51.11
N PHE A 17 22.79 6.85 50.71
CA PHE A 17 23.98 6.76 51.55
C PHE A 17 24.83 8.04 51.49
N SER A 18 24.51 9.03 52.30
CA SER A 18 25.52 9.94 52.82
C SER A 18 25.08 10.54 54.14
N ALA A 19 25.33 9.78 55.18
CA ALA A 19 25.52 10.32 56.52
C ALA A 19 26.80 9.71 57.06
N CYS A 20 27.94 10.27 56.68
CA CYS A 20 29.19 10.14 57.41
C CYS A 20 29.95 11.44 57.23
N THR A 21 30.07 12.15 58.35
CA THR A 21 30.93 13.29 58.54
C THR A 21 32.39 12.84 58.46
N VAL A 22 33.11 13.37 57.46
CA VAL A 22 34.55 13.45 57.44
C VAL A 22 34.93 14.84 56.98
N ASP A 23 35.61 15.55 57.78
CA ASP A 23 36.22 16.85 57.54
C ASP A 23 37.22 16.74 56.37
N ASP A 24 37.25 17.77 55.57
CA ASP A 24 38.31 18.17 54.65
C ASP A 24 38.58 17.28 53.41
N VAL A 25 37.57 17.09 52.60
CA VAL A 25 37.79 16.78 51.14
C VAL A 25 36.96 17.78 50.33
N GLY A 26 37.61 18.45 49.39
CA GLY A 26 37.03 19.53 48.58
C GLY A 26 35.60 19.25 48.11
N ARG A 27 34.71 20.22 48.25
CA ARG A 27 33.33 20.16 47.78
C ARG A 27 33.33 19.78 46.29
N PHE A 28 32.89 18.59 46.03
CA PHE A 28 32.47 18.24 44.68
C PHE A 28 31.18 19.04 44.43
N GLU A 29 31.30 20.17 43.74
CA GLU A 29 30.16 20.88 43.22
C GLU A 29 29.63 20.06 42.01
N PHE A 30 28.46 19.46 42.17
CA PHE A 30 27.76 18.87 41.03
C PHE A 30 27.41 20.01 40.10
N SER A 31 27.92 19.94 38.86
CA SER A 31 27.50 20.86 37.83
C SER A 31 26.12 20.46 37.32
N GLU A 32 25.12 21.24 37.67
CA GLU A 32 23.77 21.11 37.09
C GLU A 32 23.68 22.01 35.86
N PHE A 33 23.16 21.44 34.76
CA PHE A 33 22.95 22.16 33.54
C PHE A 33 21.81 21.51 32.76
N GLY A 34 20.84 22.31 32.31
CA GLY A 34 19.73 21.89 31.50
C GLY A 34 19.18 23.04 30.67
N ILE A 35 18.79 22.74 29.46
CA ILE A 35 18.08 23.66 28.57
C ILE A 35 16.66 23.15 28.35
N SER A 36 15.66 24.06 28.39
CA SER A 36 14.26 23.69 28.28
C SER A 36 13.90 23.04 26.94
N GLN A 37 14.61 23.36 25.88
CA GLN A 37 14.40 22.84 24.52
C GLN A 37 15.76 22.80 23.80
N SER A 38 16.02 21.73 23.06
CA SER A 38 17.21 21.59 22.19
C SER A 38 16.91 22.11 20.76
N GLU A 39 15.63 22.26 20.42
CA GLU A 39 15.19 22.78 19.13
C GLU A 39 13.98 23.70 19.31
N VAL A 40 13.96 24.77 18.54
CA VAL A 40 12.84 25.73 18.46
C VAL A 40 12.47 25.93 16.99
N ILE A 41 11.19 25.78 16.70
CA ILE A 41 10.63 25.98 15.36
C ILE A 41 9.71 27.17 15.37
N PHE A 42 9.96 28.14 14.48
CA PHE A 42 9.11 29.29 14.24
C PHE A 42 8.37 29.19 12.91
N PRO A 43 7.13 29.71 12.83
CA PRO A 43 6.45 29.88 11.56
C PRO A 43 7.12 30.95 10.71
N ALA A 44 6.77 31.03 9.44
CA ALA A 44 7.27 32.08 8.54
C ALA A 44 6.79 33.49 8.97
N ARG A 45 5.58 33.58 9.53
CA ARG A 45 4.96 34.80 10.01
C ARG A 45 4.18 34.56 11.28
N ALA A 46 4.01 35.60 12.09
CA ALA A 46 3.05 35.59 13.20
C ALA A 46 1.61 35.56 12.65
N GLU A 47 0.75 34.76 13.27
CA GLU A 47 -0.66 34.69 12.95
C GLU A 47 -1.51 35.16 14.10
N TYR A 48 -2.57 35.88 13.78
CA TYR A 48 -3.52 36.45 14.73
C TYR A 48 -4.94 35.99 14.37
N ASN A 49 -5.71 35.59 15.36
CA ASN A 49 -7.13 35.33 15.23
C ASN A 49 -7.88 36.17 16.27
N ASP A 50 -8.84 37.00 15.83
CA ASP A 50 -9.63 37.96 16.68
C ASP A 50 -8.73 38.81 17.59
N GLY A 51 -7.57 39.26 17.07
CA GLY A 51 -6.62 40.06 17.82
C GLY A 51 -5.78 39.30 18.86
N LYS A 52 -5.93 38.00 18.95
CA LYS A 52 -5.08 37.11 19.76
C LYS A 52 -4.02 36.46 18.90
N VAL A 53 -2.80 36.37 19.45
CA VAL A 53 -1.69 35.69 18.82
C VAL A 53 -2.00 34.20 18.79
N VAL A 54 -2.04 33.60 17.59
CA VAL A 54 -2.16 32.16 17.39
C VAL A 54 -0.76 31.54 17.30
N THR A 55 0.12 32.17 16.50
CA THR A 55 1.54 31.81 16.41
C THR A 55 2.40 33.05 16.55
N ASP A 56 3.55 32.93 17.20
CA ASP A 56 4.46 34.05 17.48
C ASP A 56 5.85 33.78 16.89
N LEU A 57 6.54 34.88 16.60
CA LEU A 57 7.94 34.88 16.19
C LEU A 57 8.88 35.09 17.40
N LYS A 58 8.38 34.88 18.60
CA LYS A 58 9.12 35.05 19.86
C LYS A 58 8.97 33.79 20.70
N LYS A 59 10.08 33.37 21.32
CA LYS A 59 10.09 32.21 22.20
C LYS A 59 11.07 32.41 23.34
N ASP A 60 10.61 32.15 24.56
CA ASP A 60 11.43 32.20 25.75
C ASP A 60 12.07 30.83 25.97
N ILE A 61 13.36 30.82 26.20
CA ILE A 61 14.17 29.63 26.44
C ILE A 61 14.70 29.74 27.86
N GLN A 62 14.44 28.73 28.66
CA GLN A 62 14.92 28.61 30.01
C GLN A 62 16.16 27.74 30.07
N ILE A 63 17.16 28.21 30.77
CA ILE A 63 18.36 27.46 31.13
C ILE A 63 18.39 27.36 32.64
N LEU A 64 18.60 26.14 33.13
CA LEU A 64 18.86 25.85 34.53
C LEU A 64 20.35 25.54 34.67
N SER A 65 21.07 26.32 35.49
CA SER A 65 22.49 26.14 35.67
C SER A 65 22.93 26.62 37.03
N ASN A 66 23.86 25.93 37.66
CA ASN A 66 24.55 26.39 38.85
C ASN A 66 25.97 26.91 38.55
N GLN A 67 26.26 27.16 37.27
CA GLN A 67 27.55 27.65 36.79
C GLN A 67 27.36 28.89 35.90
N ASP A 68 28.47 29.57 35.64
CA ASP A 68 28.49 30.59 34.59
C ASP A 68 28.16 29.94 33.24
N CYS A 69 27.23 30.58 32.54
CA CYS A 69 26.72 30.10 31.26
C CYS A 69 26.78 31.20 30.20
N PHE A 70 27.06 30.79 28.98
CA PHE A 70 27.15 31.68 27.82
C PHE A 70 26.26 31.12 26.69
N VAL A 71 25.49 32.02 26.07
CA VAL A 71 24.74 31.70 24.85
C VAL A 71 25.31 32.56 23.74
N THR A 72 25.76 31.89 22.67
CA THR A 72 26.39 32.54 21.51
C THR A 72 25.92 31.91 20.22
N TYR A 73 26.07 32.61 19.09
CA TYR A 73 25.88 32.00 17.75
C TYR A 73 27.04 31.04 17.46
N CYS A 74 26.69 29.84 16.92
CA CYS A 74 27.68 28.82 16.56
C CYS A 74 28.52 29.22 15.35
N ASP A 75 27.84 29.67 14.28
CA ASP A 75 28.45 29.90 12.97
C ASP A 75 28.46 31.41 12.59
N GLY A 76 28.30 32.28 13.58
CA GLY A 76 28.19 33.73 13.41
C GLY A 76 26.77 34.26 13.54
N GLU A 77 26.69 35.55 13.80
CA GLU A 77 25.42 36.27 13.96
C GLU A 77 24.64 36.31 12.65
N VAL A 78 23.34 36.13 12.74
CA VAL A 78 22.41 36.25 11.61
C VAL A 78 21.56 37.50 11.80
N ASP A 79 21.16 38.16 10.72
CA ASP A 79 20.40 39.41 10.73
C ASP A 79 18.91 39.22 11.03
N TRP A 80 18.39 38.04 10.79
CA TRP A 80 16.96 37.72 10.90
C TRP A 80 16.53 37.21 12.27
N MET A 81 17.47 36.91 13.17
CA MET A 81 17.20 36.43 14.53
C MET A 81 17.96 37.26 15.55
N ARG A 82 17.36 37.49 16.70
CA ARG A 82 17.94 38.20 17.81
C ARG A 82 17.81 37.42 19.11
N ILE A 83 18.82 37.46 19.92
CA ILE A 83 18.81 36.97 21.28
C ILE A 83 18.61 38.16 22.19
N ARG A 84 17.58 38.11 23.03
CA ARG A 84 17.26 39.17 23.99
C ARG A 84 17.41 38.65 25.44
N ASN A 85 18.18 39.36 26.25
CA ASN A 85 18.17 39.15 27.68
C ASN A 85 16.89 39.69 28.27
N LEU A 86 16.15 38.94 29.07
CA LEU A 86 14.88 39.35 29.66
C LEU A 86 15.04 40.13 30.97
N GLU A 87 16.23 40.22 31.55
CA GLU A 87 16.48 41.02 32.72
C GLU A 87 16.56 42.53 32.40
N ASP A 88 17.26 42.86 31.32
CA ASP A 88 17.45 44.27 30.88
C ASP A 88 16.82 44.61 29.51
N TYR A 89 16.21 43.61 28.86
CA TYR A 89 15.57 43.71 27.56
C TYR A 89 16.52 44.12 26.41
N GLN A 90 17.83 43.99 26.60
CA GLN A 90 18.80 44.32 25.56
C GLN A 90 18.93 43.17 24.54
N VAL A 91 19.14 43.57 23.27
CA VAL A 91 19.55 42.63 22.24
C VAL A 91 21.02 42.36 22.35
N CYS A 92 21.40 41.14 22.43
CA CYS A 92 22.78 40.72 22.69
C CYS A 92 23.31 39.79 21.61
N ARG A 93 24.60 39.90 21.28
CA ARG A 93 25.34 38.94 20.47
C ARG A 93 25.71 37.69 21.27
N GLN A 94 25.90 37.90 22.52
CA GLN A 94 26.19 36.88 23.52
C GLN A 94 25.52 37.26 24.83
N ILE A 95 24.92 36.30 25.48
CA ILE A 95 24.39 36.44 26.81
C ILE A 95 25.30 35.68 27.74
N ALA A 96 25.74 36.33 28.84
CA ALA A 96 26.45 35.72 29.92
C ALA A 96 25.64 35.87 31.21
N PHE A 97 25.53 34.82 31.97
CA PHE A 97 24.79 34.80 33.23
C PHE A 97 25.35 33.75 34.20
N THR A 98 25.02 33.91 35.46
CA THR A 98 25.38 32.96 36.54
C THR A 98 24.07 32.42 37.12
N GLY A 99 23.93 31.10 37.15
CA GLY A 99 22.72 30.46 37.65
C GLY A 99 21.60 30.34 36.57
N ASP A 100 20.37 30.16 37.02
CA ASP A 100 19.21 30.04 36.16
C ASP A 100 18.95 31.31 35.35
N CYS A 101 18.59 31.15 34.08
CA CYS A 101 18.33 32.27 33.19
C CYS A 101 17.20 31.95 32.20
N THR A 102 16.50 33.00 31.80
CA THR A 102 15.58 32.93 30.69
C THR A 102 15.93 34.02 29.68
N PHE A 103 16.13 33.62 28.44
CA PHE A 103 16.34 34.55 27.34
C PHE A 103 15.30 34.36 26.25
N ARG A 104 15.10 35.37 25.44
CA ARG A 104 14.12 35.35 24.34
C ARG A 104 14.82 35.29 23.00
N ILE A 105 14.33 34.39 22.14
CA ILE A 105 14.63 34.38 20.73
C ILE A 105 13.52 35.14 20.03
N GLU A 106 13.90 36.10 19.19
CA GLU A 106 12.97 36.88 18.34
C GLU A 106 13.41 36.72 16.89
N CYS A 107 12.50 36.27 16.02
CA CYS A 107 12.74 36.15 14.59
C CYS A 107 11.99 37.22 13.80
N ASP A 108 12.58 37.69 12.72
CA ASP A 108 11.89 38.48 11.71
C ASP A 108 10.99 37.60 10.83
N GLN A 109 9.99 38.18 10.20
CA GLN A 109 9.20 37.44 9.20
C GLN A 109 10.11 36.87 8.11
N ASN A 110 9.76 35.67 7.62
CA ASN A 110 10.50 34.99 6.59
C ASN A 110 9.67 34.85 5.32
N ASP A 111 9.88 35.73 4.36
CA ASP A 111 9.23 35.66 3.04
C ASP A 111 10.04 34.84 2.03
N ASP A 112 11.17 34.29 2.45
CA ASP A 112 12.07 33.45 1.66
C ASP A 112 12.00 31.97 2.06
N TYR A 113 13.04 31.21 1.83
CA TYR A 113 13.11 29.78 2.17
C TYR A 113 13.24 29.54 3.67
N ALA A 114 12.96 28.31 4.07
CA ALA A 114 13.21 27.87 5.43
C ALA A 114 14.69 28.08 5.80
N ARG A 115 14.92 28.56 7.03
CA ARG A 115 16.27 28.91 7.50
C ARG A 115 16.54 28.37 8.90
N MET A 116 17.81 28.23 9.23
CA MET A 116 18.28 27.65 10.47
C MET A 116 19.51 28.38 10.99
N VAL A 117 19.62 28.46 12.31
CA VAL A 117 20.83 28.90 12.99
C VAL A 117 21.01 28.07 14.26
N LYS A 118 22.24 27.88 14.66
CA LYS A 118 22.58 27.18 15.89
C LYS A 118 23.15 28.15 16.92
N LEU A 119 22.68 28.01 18.14
CA LEU A 119 23.22 28.69 19.31
C LEU A 119 23.99 27.66 20.16
N LEU A 120 25.19 28.02 20.58
CA LEU A 120 25.95 27.28 21.60
C LEU A 120 25.54 27.78 22.97
N VAL A 121 25.21 26.86 23.85
CA VAL A 121 24.95 27.11 25.25
C VAL A 121 26.07 26.39 26.04
N GLN A 122 26.97 27.18 26.61
CA GLN A 122 28.21 26.68 27.16
C GLN A 122 28.34 27.03 28.64
N THR A 123 28.78 26.04 29.43
CA THR A 123 29.29 26.22 30.78
C THR A 123 30.79 25.85 30.84
N SER A 124 31.41 25.98 31.97
CA SER A 124 32.81 25.56 32.18
C SER A 124 33.05 24.06 31.94
N SER A 125 31.99 23.24 32.06
CA SER A 125 32.06 21.77 32.01
C SER A 125 31.29 21.13 30.85
N ARG A 126 30.40 21.88 30.20
CA ARG A 126 29.48 21.32 29.18
C ARG A 126 29.14 22.33 28.09
N THR A 127 28.93 21.81 26.90
CA THR A 127 28.42 22.56 25.75
C THR A 127 27.23 21.82 25.17
N ASP A 128 26.11 22.51 25.02
CA ASP A 128 24.92 22.02 24.31
C ASP A 128 24.61 22.95 23.12
N THR A 129 23.87 22.45 22.16
CA THR A 129 23.45 23.21 20.99
C THR A 129 21.94 23.37 20.98
N LEU A 130 21.47 24.61 20.85
CA LEU A 130 20.08 24.93 20.56
C LEU A 130 19.93 25.21 19.09
N VAL A 131 19.14 24.42 18.40
CA VAL A 131 18.83 24.60 16.98
C VAL A 131 17.58 25.49 16.84
N VAL A 132 17.69 26.57 16.10
CA VAL A 132 16.56 27.44 15.81
C VAL A 132 16.25 27.35 14.33
N ARG A 133 15.05 26.90 14.00
CA ARG A 133 14.55 26.77 12.63
C ARG A 133 13.37 27.70 12.42
N GLN A 134 13.27 28.27 11.24
CA GLN A 134 12.12 29.05 10.85
C GLN A 134 11.61 28.61 9.48
N SER A 135 10.31 28.34 9.39
CA SER A 135 9.65 28.04 8.11
C SER A 135 9.79 29.19 7.13
N GLY A 136 9.87 28.88 5.85
CA GLY A 136 9.81 29.86 4.77
C GLY A 136 8.40 29.95 4.18
N LYS A 137 8.11 31.07 3.55
CA LYS A 137 6.90 31.23 2.72
C LYS A 137 7.11 30.71 1.30
N ARG A 138 8.36 30.64 0.89
CA ARG A 138 8.78 30.27 -0.45
C ARG A 138 9.32 28.84 -0.43
N GLU A 139 8.86 28.01 -1.38
CA GLU A 139 9.41 26.67 -1.57
C GLU A 139 10.54 26.71 -2.59
N PRO A 140 11.70 26.09 -2.29
CA PRO A 140 12.76 25.95 -3.26
C PRO A 140 12.30 25.13 -4.47
N SER A 141 12.69 25.54 -5.65
CA SER A 141 12.44 24.82 -6.88
C SER A 141 13.73 24.72 -7.69
N LEU A 142 13.99 23.52 -8.20
CA LEU A 142 15.16 23.23 -9.04
C LEU A 142 14.70 22.27 -10.14
N ARG A 143 14.95 22.62 -11.40
CA ARG A 143 14.53 21.79 -12.54
C ARG A 143 15.56 21.85 -13.66
N LEU A 144 16.07 20.69 -14.08
CA LEU A 144 16.90 20.55 -15.29
C LEU A 144 16.02 20.58 -16.54
N ALA A 145 16.49 21.20 -17.61
CA ALA A 145 15.82 21.17 -18.91
C ALA A 145 15.89 19.76 -19.56
N SER A 146 16.94 19.00 -19.26
CA SER A 146 17.07 17.58 -19.61
C SER A 146 17.63 16.81 -18.43
N SER A 147 17.15 15.60 -18.21
CA SER A 147 17.69 14.68 -17.21
C SER A 147 18.87 13.85 -17.75
N SER A 148 19.20 13.93 -19.04
CA SER A 148 20.30 13.20 -19.65
C SER A 148 21.16 14.09 -20.52
N LEU A 149 22.45 13.72 -20.64
CA LEU A 149 23.45 14.39 -21.47
C LEU A 149 24.31 13.33 -22.14
N ILE A 150 24.35 13.36 -23.46
CA ILE A 150 25.18 12.46 -24.25
C ILE A 150 26.39 13.23 -24.73
N LEU A 151 27.59 12.78 -24.37
CA LEU A 151 28.85 13.40 -24.69
C LEU A 151 29.56 12.65 -25.79
N ASP A 152 30.34 13.38 -26.61
CA ASP A 152 31.23 12.75 -27.58
C ASP A 152 32.29 11.93 -26.87
N GLY A 153 32.66 10.78 -27.47
CA GLY A 153 33.69 9.89 -26.92
C GLY A 153 35.05 10.14 -27.48
N SER A 154 35.15 10.50 -28.78
CA SER A 154 36.43 10.63 -29.50
C SER A 154 37.31 11.78 -29.01
N LYS A 155 36.77 12.78 -28.34
CA LYS A 155 37.47 13.94 -27.79
C LYS A 155 36.89 14.38 -26.45
N GLY A 156 37.74 14.97 -25.62
CA GLY A 156 37.31 15.70 -24.43
C GLY A 156 36.69 17.05 -24.77
N GLY A 157 35.97 17.63 -23.85
CA GLY A 157 35.29 18.91 -24.06
C GLY A 157 34.48 19.36 -22.86
N SER A 158 33.60 20.31 -23.12
CA SER A 158 32.61 20.78 -22.16
C SER A 158 31.24 20.92 -22.82
N GLN A 159 30.20 20.52 -22.13
CA GLN A 159 28.83 20.66 -22.62
C GLN A 159 27.94 21.07 -21.44
N SER A 160 26.90 21.87 -21.72
CA SER A 160 26.02 22.42 -20.70
C SER A 160 24.60 21.95 -20.89
N VAL A 161 23.88 21.79 -19.74
CA VAL A 161 22.44 21.57 -19.66
C VAL A 161 21.84 22.76 -18.96
N GLU A 162 20.78 23.32 -19.53
CA GLU A 162 20.03 24.42 -18.91
C GLU A 162 19.27 23.91 -17.67
N TYR A 163 19.16 24.77 -16.66
CA TYR A 163 18.29 24.52 -15.52
C TYR A 163 17.56 25.79 -15.13
N SER A 164 16.44 25.65 -14.47
CA SER A 164 15.69 26.73 -13.86
C SER A 164 15.60 26.52 -12.34
N THR A 165 15.76 27.63 -11.62
CA THR A 165 15.62 27.63 -10.16
C THR A 165 15.05 28.96 -9.69
N ASN A 166 14.39 28.95 -8.55
CA ASN A 166 14.02 30.16 -7.84
C ASN A 166 15.03 30.46 -6.71
N ILE A 167 16.01 29.60 -6.47
CA ILE A 167 17.09 29.77 -5.47
C ILE A 167 18.00 30.87 -5.96
N THR A 168 18.14 31.92 -5.19
CA THR A 168 18.89 33.12 -5.56
C THR A 168 20.36 33.04 -5.19
N ASP A 169 20.69 32.29 -4.16
CA ASP A 169 22.06 31.99 -3.75
C ASP A 169 22.55 30.72 -4.45
N LEU A 170 23.17 30.87 -5.61
CA LEU A 170 23.67 29.77 -6.41
C LEU A 170 24.88 29.07 -5.74
N GLU A 171 25.57 29.73 -4.82
CA GLU A 171 26.68 29.10 -4.07
C GLU A 171 26.18 28.06 -3.07
N SER A 172 24.91 28.14 -2.70
CA SER A 172 24.25 27.14 -1.86
C SER A 172 23.87 25.84 -2.61
N LEU A 173 23.99 25.82 -3.94
CA LEU A 173 23.75 24.63 -4.75
C LEU A 173 24.98 23.71 -4.72
N GLU A 174 24.78 22.50 -4.21
CA GLU A 174 25.79 21.47 -4.20
C GLU A 174 25.74 20.65 -5.49
N CYS A 175 26.92 20.27 -6.00
CA CYS A 175 27.05 19.44 -7.19
C CYS A 175 27.92 18.23 -6.90
N VAL A 176 27.33 17.03 -6.97
CA VAL A 176 28.01 15.76 -6.65
C VAL A 176 28.06 14.87 -7.89
N ILE A 177 29.26 14.42 -8.25
CA ILE A 177 29.48 13.49 -9.36
C ILE A 177 29.62 12.07 -8.79
N SER A 178 28.84 11.13 -9.33
CA SER A 178 28.89 9.71 -8.98
C SER A 178 29.19 8.86 -10.22
N TYR A 179 30.00 7.84 -10.04
CA TYR A 179 30.38 6.91 -11.10
C TYR A 179 30.01 5.47 -10.71
N PRO A 180 29.54 4.64 -11.64
CA PRO A 180 29.32 3.22 -11.39
C PRO A 180 30.63 2.40 -11.28
N SER A 181 31.77 3.01 -11.61
CA SER A 181 33.11 2.43 -11.54
C SER A 181 34.08 3.42 -10.93
N ASP A 182 35.31 2.97 -10.60
CA ASP A 182 36.35 3.83 -10.04
C ASP A 182 36.95 4.83 -11.07
N GLN A 183 36.57 4.77 -12.32
CA GLN A 183 37.08 5.64 -13.39
C GLN A 183 36.39 7.01 -13.32
N LYS A 184 37.16 8.02 -12.95
CA LYS A 184 36.75 9.43 -12.97
C LYS A 184 37.16 10.05 -14.30
N TRP A 185 36.20 10.53 -15.07
CA TRP A 185 36.42 11.08 -16.42
C TRP A 185 35.70 12.42 -16.65
N ILE A 186 34.76 12.79 -15.77
CA ILE A 186 34.26 14.15 -15.69
C ILE A 186 35.26 14.95 -14.89
N THR A 187 35.85 15.94 -15.50
CA THR A 187 36.92 16.78 -14.90
C THR A 187 36.34 17.88 -14.03
N SER A 188 35.15 18.37 -14.37
CA SER A 188 34.39 19.30 -13.52
C SER A 188 32.89 19.26 -13.84
N ALA A 189 32.08 19.57 -12.84
CA ALA A 189 30.67 19.90 -12.98
C ALA A 189 30.45 21.25 -12.28
N THR A 190 30.11 22.28 -13.05
CA THR A 190 30.01 23.65 -12.55
C THR A 190 28.62 24.20 -12.74
N VAL A 191 28.06 24.67 -11.65
CA VAL A 191 26.76 25.36 -11.61
C VAL A 191 27.00 26.82 -11.96
N GLY A 192 26.43 27.28 -13.07
CA GLY A 192 26.42 28.69 -13.50
C GLY A 192 25.01 29.25 -13.49
N ASP A 193 24.85 30.52 -13.81
CA ASP A 193 23.54 31.15 -13.93
C ASP A 193 22.73 30.51 -15.07
N GLY A 194 21.74 29.69 -14.70
CA GLY A 194 20.83 28.98 -15.61
C GLY A 194 21.45 27.78 -16.36
N SER A 195 22.69 27.39 -16.07
CA SER A 195 23.34 26.25 -16.74
C SER A 195 24.26 25.42 -15.85
N LEU A 196 24.15 24.10 -15.97
CA LEU A 196 25.07 23.13 -15.40
C LEU A 196 26.07 22.68 -16.50
N THR A 197 27.34 23.00 -16.35
CA THR A 197 28.37 22.70 -17.32
C THR A 197 29.22 21.52 -16.89
N ILE A 198 29.29 20.49 -17.74
CA ILE A 198 30.06 19.27 -17.54
C ILE A 198 31.29 19.31 -18.45
N SER A 199 32.50 19.27 -17.87
CA SER A 199 33.75 19.12 -18.56
C SER A 199 34.27 17.70 -18.44
N TYR A 200 34.82 17.12 -19.50
CA TYR A 200 35.15 15.71 -19.55
C TYR A 200 36.36 15.41 -20.46
N ASP A 201 37.05 14.31 -20.15
CA ASP A 201 38.13 13.76 -20.96
C ASP A 201 37.59 12.85 -22.08
N ALA A 202 38.34 12.69 -23.15
CA ALA A 202 38.04 11.73 -24.20
C ALA A 202 37.95 10.31 -23.63
N ASN A 203 37.06 9.50 -24.18
CA ASN A 203 36.96 8.09 -23.84
C ASN A 203 38.07 7.30 -24.59
N ALA A 204 39.00 6.77 -23.85
CA ALA A 204 40.10 5.97 -24.44
C ALA A 204 39.59 4.60 -24.93
N ASP A 205 38.50 4.10 -24.37
CA ASP A 205 37.89 2.82 -24.76
C ASP A 205 37.07 3.02 -26.04
N LYS A 206 37.44 2.31 -27.07
CA LYS A 206 36.81 2.41 -28.40
C LYS A 206 35.58 1.52 -28.53
N GLU A 207 35.39 0.61 -27.60
CA GLU A 207 34.33 -0.39 -27.65
C GLU A 207 33.27 -0.14 -26.56
N ASN A 208 33.69 0.46 -25.45
CA ASN A 208 32.80 0.67 -24.32
C ASN A 208 32.48 2.15 -24.13
N LEU A 209 31.20 2.44 -23.96
CA LEU A 209 30.78 3.74 -23.45
C LEU A 209 30.91 3.76 -21.91
N ARG A 210 30.86 4.96 -21.34
CA ARG A 210 30.91 5.12 -19.88
C ARG A 210 29.84 6.07 -19.40
N THR A 211 29.39 5.85 -18.19
CA THR A 211 28.28 6.59 -17.59
C THR A 211 28.69 7.23 -16.28
N ALA A 212 28.00 8.31 -15.92
CA ALA A 212 28.11 8.98 -14.64
C ALA A 212 26.76 9.65 -14.32
N SER A 213 26.56 10.03 -13.08
CA SER A 213 25.48 10.92 -12.71
C SER A 213 26.02 12.17 -12.01
N VAL A 214 25.36 13.29 -12.26
CA VAL A 214 25.68 14.57 -11.63
C VAL A 214 24.43 15.06 -10.92
N LYS A 215 24.45 15.02 -9.60
CA LYS A 215 23.37 15.49 -8.75
C LYS A 215 23.61 16.95 -8.40
N ILE A 216 22.65 17.82 -8.71
CA ILE A 216 22.58 19.19 -8.21
C ILE A 216 21.51 19.24 -7.12
N SER A 217 21.84 19.83 -5.97
CA SER A 217 20.95 19.85 -4.83
C SER A 217 21.04 21.13 -4.01
N TYR A 218 19.96 21.44 -3.32
CA TYR A 218 19.84 22.48 -2.31
C TYR A 218 19.23 21.88 -1.07
N THR A 219 19.79 22.22 0.10
CA THR A 219 19.25 21.79 1.37
C THR A 219 18.74 23.01 2.14
N ASP A 220 17.45 23.00 2.51
CA ASP A 220 16.85 24.11 3.25
C ASP A 220 17.19 24.09 4.75
N GLY A 221 16.71 25.07 5.49
CA GLY A 221 16.94 25.19 6.93
C GLY A 221 16.34 24.07 7.79
N PHE A 222 15.45 23.23 7.25
CA PHE A 222 14.93 22.03 7.93
C PHE A 222 15.70 20.77 7.56
N GLY A 223 16.66 20.87 6.65
CA GLY A 223 17.38 19.73 6.13
C GLY A 223 16.65 19.00 5.03
N THR A 224 15.60 19.60 4.46
CA THR A 224 14.91 19.05 3.29
C THR A 224 15.74 19.28 2.06
N GLU A 225 16.08 18.21 1.36
CA GLU A 225 16.88 18.27 0.13
C GLU A 225 15.96 18.38 -1.10
N TYR A 226 16.22 19.38 -1.92
CA TYR A 226 15.63 19.58 -3.25
C TYR A 226 16.70 19.29 -4.28
N SER A 227 16.53 18.24 -5.05
CA SER A 227 17.60 17.81 -5.96
C SER A 227 17.11 17.39 -7.33
N GLN A 228 18.01 17.48 -8.31
CA GLN A 228 17.85 16.96 -9.66
C GLN A 228 19.12 16.20 -10.06
N THR A 229 18.95 15.12 -10.81
CA THR A 229 20.06 14.30 -11.27
C THR A 229 20.15 14.35 -12.80
N LEU A 230 21.33 14.70 -13.29
CA LEU A 230 21.70 14.62 -14.70
C LEU A 230 22.44 13.30 -14.94
N TYR A 231 21.92 12.46 -15.82
CA TYR A 231 22.58 11.23 -16.24
C TYR A 231 23.46 11.50 -17.44
N VAL A 232 24.75 11.21 -17.32
CA VAL A 232 25.75 11.55 -18.33
C VAL A 232 26.28 10.26 -18.96
N ILE A 233 26.10 10.15 -20.27
CA ILE A 233 26.62 9.04 -21.04
C ILE A 233 27.70 9.61 -22.00
N GLN A 234 28.88 9.07 -21.92
CA GLN A 234 29.87 9.35 -22.93
C GLN A 234 29.98 8.19 -23.91
N LYS A 235 29.86 8.50 -25.21
CA LYS A 235 30.02 7.54 -26.29
C LYS A 235 31.37 6.82 -26.20
N THR A 236 31.52 5.71 -26.93
CA THR A 236 32.79 5.02 -27.09
C THR A 236 33.82 5.96 -27.73
N GLY A 237 35.10 5.66 -27.63
CA GLY A 237 36.16 6.44 -28.32
C GLY A 237 36.00 6.52 -29.85
N ASN A 238 35.11 5.74 -30.44
CA ASN A 238 34.69 5.79 -31.83
C ASN A 238 33.33 6.46 -32.03
N ASP A 239 32.82 7.17 -31.00
CA ASP A 239 31.48 7.79 -30.96
C ASP A 239 30.27 6.84 -31.12
N GLY A 240 30.44 5.58 -30.79
CA GLY A 240 29.35 4.60 -30.76
C GLY A 240 28.48 4.77 -29.52
N LEU A 241 27.15 4.62 -29.66
CA LEU A 241 26.18 4.76 -28.58
C LEU A 241 25.41 3.46 -28.27
N GLY A 242 25.56 2.43 -29.07
CA GLY A 242 24.77 1.19 -28.93
C GLY A 242 23.59 1.12 -29.92
N LYS A 243 22.84 0.05 -29.86
CA LYS A 243 21.74 -0.27 -30.78
C LYS A 243 20.38 -0.09 -30.11
N SER A 244 19.52 0.73 -30.70
CA SER A 244 18.11 0.72 -30.31
C SER A 244 17.42 -0.56 -30.78
N MET A 245 16.70 -1.22 -29.90
CA MET A 245 15.94 -2.43 -30.20
C MET A 245 14.49 -2.25 -29.76
N SER A 246 13.57 -2.80 -30.57
CA SER A 246 12.17 -2.84 -30.23
C SER A 246 11.92 -3.81 -29.05
N PHE A 247 10.78 -3.67 -28.37
CA PHE A 247 10.37 -4.60 -27.31
C PHE A 247 10.33 -6.05 -27.79
N SER A 248 9.85 -6.28 -29.02
CA SER A 248 9.79 -7.62 -29.62
C SER A 248 11.19 -8.23 -29.81
N GLU A 249 12.17 -7.43 -30.27
CA GLU A 249 13.55 -7.86 -30.42
C GLU A 249 14.20 -8.17 -29.07
N ILE A 250 13.97 -7.32 -28.04
CA ILE A 250 14.50 -7.54 -26.69
C ILE A 250 13.87 -8.80 -26.07
N ARG A 251 12.55 -9.00 -26.23
CA ARG A 251 11.86 -10.21 -25.75
C ARG A 251 12.48 -11.48 -26.38
N SER A 252 12.95 -11.41 -27.63
CA SER A 252 13.60 -12.55 -28.29
C SER A 252 14.95 -12.95 -27.70
N LEU A 253 15.58 -12.09 -26.86
CA LEU A 253 16.79 -12.43 -26.12
C LEU A 253 16.50 -13.39 -24.95
N GLY A 254 15.29 -13.31 -24.38
CA GLY A 254 14.89 -14.14 -23.24
C GLY A 254 14.59 -15.58 -23.65
N ARG A 255 15.01 -16.53 -22.82
CA ARG A 255 14.74 -17.97 -22.98
C ARG A 255 13.97 -18.51 -21.81
N ALA A 256 13.03 -19.39 -22.08
CA ALA A 256 12.22 -20.00 -21.02
C ALA A 256 13.09 -20.84 -20.06
N GLY A 257 12.94 -20.57 -18.76
CA GLY A 257 13.67 -21.25 -17.72
C GLY A 257 15.14 -20.85 -17.56
N GLU A 258 15.61 -19.87 -18.31
CA GLU A 258 16.97 -19.35 -18.22
C GLU A 258 16.98 -17.86 -17.86
N THR A 259 18.01 -17.44 -17.13
CA THR A 259 18.34 -16.04 -16.94
C THR A 259 19.46 -15.69 -17.93
N VAL A 260 19.18 -14.78 -18.86
CA VAL A 260 20.11 -14.41 -19.92
C VAL A 260 20.67 -13.02 -19.65
N THR A 261 22.00 -12.89 -19.60
CA THR A 261 22.66 -11.58 -19.49
C THR A 261 22.64 -10.87 -20.84
N ILE A 262 22.34 -9.57 -20.85
CA ILE A 262 22.38 -8.72 -22.03
C ILE A 262 23.78 -8.13 -22.12
N ASP A 263 24.63 -8.70 -22.97
CA ASP A 263 26.04 -8.32 -23.10
C ASP A 263 26.26 -7.14 -24.05
N ASP A 264 25.32 -6.93 -24.98
CA ASP A 264 25.41 -5.87 -26.00
C ASP A 264 24.87 -4.54 -25.45
N TYR A 265 25.32 -3.45 -26.06
CA TYR A 265 24.78 -2.10 -25.80
C TYR A 265 23.40 -1.97 -26.47
N VAL A 266 22.37 -2.46 -25.80
CA VAL A 266 20.99 -2.40 -26.25
C VAL A 266 20.27 -1.26 -25.54
N MET A 267 19.57 -0.43 -26.28
CA MET A 267 18.69 0.62 -25.73
C MET A 267 17.23 0.23 -25.90
N LEU A 268 16.47 0.40 -24.82
CA LEU A 268 15.02 0.27 -24.74
C LEU A 268 14.40 1.66 -24.60
N GLU A 269 13.40 1.99 -25.40
CA GLU A 269 12.63 3.23 -25.28
C GLU A 269 11.15 2.90 -25.01
N GLY A 270 10.54 3.49 -23.97
CA GLY A 270 9.16 3.21 -23.60
C GLY A 270 8.61 4.19 -22.57
N TYR A 271 7.38 3.91 -22.09
CA TYR A 271 6.73 4.67 -21.03
C TYR A 271 6.68 3.88 -19.73
N VAL A 272 6.94 4.54 -18.62
CA VAL A 272 6.70 3.98 -17.29
C VAL A 272 5.23 4.10 -16.97
N VAL A 273 4.56 2.98 -16.72
CA VAL A 273 3.11 2.93 -16.44
C VAL A 273 2.77 2.59 -15.00
N GLY A 274 3.77 2.27 -14.18
CA GLY A 274 3.60 2.11 -12.73
C GLY A 274 3.69 3.45 -12.00
N ASN A 275 3.03 3.52 -10.84
CA ASN A 275 3.10 4.68 -9.94
C ASN A 275 3.53 4.22 -8.54
N LYS A 276 4.81 4.40 -8.22
CA LYS A 276 5.37 4.00 -6.91
C LYS A 276 4.71 4.74 -5.73
N GLU A 277 4.30 6.00 -5.93
CA GLU A 277 3.63 6.80 -4.91
C GLU A 277 2.23 6.26 -4.57
N SER A 278 1.66 5.44 -5.44
CA SER A 278 0.37 4.78 -5.18
C SER A 278 0.43 3.72 -4.09
N GLY A 279 1.61 3.24 -3.72
CA GLY A 279 1.76 2.09 -2.83
C GLY A 279 1.25 0.77 -3.44
N ASN A 280 0.93 0.75 -4.75
CA ASN A 280 0.32 -0.37 -5.47
C ASN A 280 1.01 -0.70 -6.79
N SER A 281 2.20 -0.14 -7.04
CA SER A 281 2.91 -0.31 -8.32
C SER A 281 3.46 -1.72 -8.53
N GLY A 282 3.62 -2.51 -7.50
CA GLY A 282 4.16 -3.86 -7.61
C GLY A 282 3.81 -4.70 -6.39
N GLU A 283 4.41 -5.86 -6.28
CA GLU A 283 4.20 -6.79 -5.18
C GLU A 283 5.17 -6.52 -4.02
N ASN A 284 4.66 -6.57 -2.80
CA ASN A 284 5.50 -6.59 -1.61
C ASN A 284 6.08 -7.99 -1.40
N GLU A 285 7.39 -8.08 -1.34
CA GLU A 285 8.09 -9.35 -1.18
C GLU A 285 7.84 -9.96 0.20
N LYS A 286 7.50 -11.25 0.21
CA LYS A 286 7.36 -12.02 1.43
C LYS A 286 8.75 -12.48 1.91
N LEU A 287 9.24 -11.91 3.00
CA LEU A 287 10.54 -12.25 3.59
C LEU A 287 10.49 -13.54 4.45
N SER A 288 9.34 -13.78 5.07
CA SER A 288 9.10 -14.97 5.91
C SER A 288 7.61 -15.19 6.10
N THR A 289 7.24 -16.24 6.81
CA THR A 289 5.83 -16.48 7.19
C THR A 289 5.23 -15.36 8.04
N THR A 290 6.07 -14.48 8.60
CA THR A 290 5.64 -13.46 9.57
C THR A 290 6.00 -12.04 9.17
N SER A 291 6.72 -11.85 8.08
CA SER A 291 7.20 -10.53 7.66
C SER A 291 7.19 -10.39 6.14
N SER A 292 7.04 -9.17 5.69
CA SER A 292 7.17 -8.75 4.30
C SER A 292 8.01 -7.49 4.23
N ASP A 293 8.71 -7.33 3.13
CA ASP A 293 9.29 -6.06 2.75
C ASP A 293 8.21 -5.17 2.14
N ASN A 294 7.66 -4.26 2.95
CA ASN A 294 6.62 -3.34 2.50
C ASN A 294 7.14 -2.22 1.57
N THR A 295 8.39 -2.29 1.17
CA THR A 295 9.02 -1.35 0.24
C THR A 295 9.45 -1.99 -1.06
N SER A 296 9.39 -3.31 -1.19
CA SER A 296 9.86 -4.03 -2.39
C SER A 296 9.09 -3.63 -3.65
N TYR A 297 7.81 -3.27 -3.54
CA TYR A 297 7.04 -2.73 -4.66
C TYR A 297 7.65 -1.45 -5.28
N LEU A 298 8.47 -0.72 -4.52
CA LEU A 298 9.16 0.47 -5.01
C LEU A 298 10.30 0.14 -5.98
N LYS A 299 10.74 -1.12 -6.02
CA LYS A 299 11.75 -1.60 -6.99
C LYS A 299 11.13 -2.00 -8.33
N ASP A 300 9.82 -2.23 -8.39
CA ASP A 300 9.13 -2.66 -9.59
C ASP A 300 8.81 -1.48 -10.50
N ILE A 301 9.26 -1.56 -11.74
CA ILE A 301 9.09 -0.56 -12.77
C ILE A 301 8.43 -1.23 -13.97
N TYR A 302 7.18 -0.89 -14.24
CA TYR A 302 6.49 -1.37 -15.44
C TYR A 302 6.75 -0.41 -16.58
N VAL A 303 7.38 -0.91 -17.64
CA VAL A 303 7.70 -0.14 -18.83
C VAL A 303 7.01 -0.77 -20.03
N GLU A 304 6.18 0.01 -20.71
CA GLU A 304 5.52 -0.41 -21.94
C GLU A 304 6.14 0.24 -23.19
N SER A 305 5.98 -0.41 -24.32
CA SER A 305 6.42 0.11 -25.61
C SER A 305 5.65 1.38 -26.00
N LEU A 306 6.24 2.20 -26.86
CA LEU A 306 5.63 3.47 -27.30
C LEU A 306 4.26 3.34 -27.94
N ASP A 307 3.89 2.16 -28.42
CA ASP A 307 2.58 1.80 -28.97
C ASP A 307 1.72 0.95 -28.01
N ALA A 308 2.18 0.78 -26.76
CA ALA A 308 1.58 -0.07 -25.76
C ALA A 308 1.42 -1.56 -26.15
N ALA A 309 2.10 -2.03 -27.20
CA ALA A 309 1.95 -3.39 -27.70
C ALA A 309 2.53 -4.44 -26.73
N TYR A 310 3.58 -4.09 -25.99
CA TYR A 310 4.32 -5.00 -25.12
C TYR A 310 4.78 -4.29 -23.84
N GLY A 311 4.95 -5.06 -22.77
CA GLY A 311 5.48 -4.56 -21.51
C GLY A 311 6.62 -5.42 -20.96
N PHE A 312 7.41 -4.79 -20.09
CA PHE A 312 8.41 -5.43 -19.24
C PHE A 312 8.19 -5.04 -17.78
N LEU A 313 8.39 -5.99 -16.88
CA LEU A 313 8.69 -5.67 -15.49
C LEU A 313 10.21 -5.52 -15.37
N ILE A 314 10.66 -4.32 -15.03
CA ILE A 314 12.07 -4.03 -14.74
C ILE A 314 12.22 -3.91 -13.23
N LYS A 315 13.17 -4.66 -12.66
CA LYS A 315 13.45 -4.63 -11.22
C LYS A 315 14.71 -3.84 -10.93
N ALA A 316 14.57 -2.81 -10.12
CA ALA A 316 15.68 -2.02 -9.63
C ALA A 316 16.48 -2.78 -8.58
N GLU A 317 17.80 -2.58 -8.52
CA GLU A 317 18.66 -3.16 -7.49
C GLU A 317 18.30 -2.61 -6.10
N THR A 318 18.11 -1.32 -6.01
CA THR A 318 17.69 -0.64 -4.77
C THR A 318 16.41 0.15 -4.98
N VAL A 319 15.76 0.56 -3.90
CA VAL A 319 14.58 1.44 -3.94
C VAL A 319 14.93 2.81 -4.54
N GLU A 320 16.12 3.29 -4.25
CA GLU A 320 16.66 4.57 -4.71
C GLU A 320 16.91 4.59 -6.22
N ASP A 321 17.20 3.44 -6.82
CA ASP A 321 17.39 3.32 -8.26
C ASP A 321 16.10 3.53 -9.05
N ASN A 322 14.93 3.27 -8.47
CA ASN A 322 13.65 3.61 -9.11
C ASN A 322 13.36 5.11 -8.96
N ILE A 323 13.92 5.89 -9.86
CA ILE A 323 13.76 7.35 -9.89
C ILE A 323 12.53 7.82 -10.67
N PHE A 324 11.80 6.91 -11.31
CA PHE A 324 10.75 7.24 -12.26
C PHE A 324 9.41 7.59 -11.61
N SER A 325 8.66 8.39 -12.34
CA SER A 325 7.24 8.64 -12.10
C SER A 325 6.39 8.02 -13.20
N ARG A 326 5.11 7.78 -12.91
CA ARG A 326 4.17 7.29 -13.92
C ARG A 326 4.13 8.25 -15.11
N TYR A 327 4.16 7.69 -16.30
CA TYR A 327 4.17 8.36 -17.60
C TYR A 327 5.49 8.99 -18.03
N ASP A 328 6.55 8.82 -17.25
CA ASP A 328 7.87 9.18 -17.75
C ASP A 328 8.16 8.39 -19.03
N LYS A 329 8.57 9.10 -20.07
CA LYS A 329 9.16 8.49 -21.27
C LYS A 329 10.64 8.26 -20.99
N VAL A 330 11.07 7.02 -21.12
CA VAL A 330 12.41 6.61 -20.71
C VAL A 330 13.18 5.95 -21.85
N THR A 331 14.48 6.17 -21.87
CA THR A 331 15.44 5.41 -22.69
C THR A 331 16.43 4.76 -21.74
N LEU A 332 16.51 3.44 -21.76
CA LEU A 332 17.31 2.64 -20.83
C LEU A 332 18.38 1.87 -21.61
N LEU A 333 19.59 1.83 -21.05
CA LEU A 333 20.67 0.98 -21.54
C LEU A 333 20.65 -0.34 -20.78
N LEU A 334 20.40 -1.44 -21.48
CA LEU A 334 20.18 -2.76 -20.87
C LEU A 334 21.47 -3.57 -20.67
N LYS A 335 22.63 -3.10 -21.14
CA LYS A 335 23.90 -3.83 -20.97
C LYS A 335 24.18 -4.15 -19.51
N GLY A 336 24.52 -5.40 -19.25
CA GLY A 336 24.83 -5.91 -17.91
C GLY A 336 23.60 -6.34 -17.10
N MET A 337 22.39 -5.97 -17.54
CA MET A 337 21.15 -6.47 -16.95
C MET A 337 20.85 -7.88 -17.43
N THR A 338 19.95 -8.55 -16.74
CA THR A 338 19.48 -9.87 -17.11
C THR A 338 18.04 -9.84 -17.56
N ILE A 339 17.70 -10.70 -18.54
CA ILE A 339 16.32 -10.92 -18.97
C ILE A 339 15.91 -12.35 -18.68
N ARG A 340 14.72 -12.52 -18.11
CA ARG A 340 14.09 -13.81 -17.85
C ARG A 340 12.75 -13.88 -18.55
N LYS A 341 12.53 -14.97 -19.28
CA LYS A 341 11.25 -15.32 -19.87
C LYS A 341 10.54 -16.35 -18.98
N GLU A 342 9.37 -16.00 -18.50
CA GLU A 342 8.48 -16.88 -17.76
C GLU A 342 7.33 -17.34 -18.66
N LEU A 343 6.82 -18.53 -18.42
CA LEU A 343 5.73 -19.13 -19.20
C LEU A 343 4.50 -19.31 -18.30
N GLU A 344 3.36 -19.45 -18.95
CA GLU A 344 2.05 -19.69 -18.33
C GLU A 344 1.64 -18.66 -17.24
N PRO A 345 1.45 -17.40 -17.65
CA PRO A 345 1.50 -16.81 -18.99
C PRO A 345 2.89 -16.39 -19.41
N GLU A 346 3.08 -16.17 -20.72
CA GLU A 346 4.34 -15.67 -21.25
C GLU A 346 4.56 -14.21 -20.83
N ARG A 347 5.62 -13.98 -20.03
CA ARG A 347 5.99 -12.65 -19.55
C ARG A 347 7.50 -12.50 -19.41
N TYR A 348 7.95 -11.26 -19.33
CA TYR A 348 9.38 -10.95 -19.35
C TYR A 348 9.75 -10.01 -18.21
N VAL A 349 10.76 -10.40 -17.46
CA VAL A 349 11.32 -9.64 -16.35
C VAL A 349 12.76 -9.29 -16.67
N ILE A 350 13.13 -8.02 -16.48
CA ILE A 350 14.50 -7.53 -16.63
C ILE A 350 14.99 -7.11 -15.24
N GLU A 351 16.12 -7.63 -14.80
CA GLU A 351 16.67 -7.42 -13.45
C GLU A 351 18.05 -6.79 -13.52
N GLY A 352 18.48 -6.17 -12.42
CA GLY A 352 19.79 -5.52 -12.33
C GLY A 352 19.75 -4.05 -12.76
N PHE A 353 18.58 -3.41 -12.74
CA PHE A 353 18.48 -1.99 -13.10
C PHE A 353 19.06 -1.09 -12.00
N THR A 354 19.90 -0.16 -12.44
CA THR A 354 20.42 0.94 -11.62
C THR A 354 20.23 2.27 -12.35
N THR A 355 20.36 3.37 -11.64
CA THR A 355 20.28 4.71 -12.24
C THR A 355 21.33 4.93 -13.34
N ALA A 356 22.45 4.19 -13.33
CA ALA A 356 23.46 4.23 -14.40
C ALA A 356 22.95 3.73 -15.77
N ASN A 357 21.85 2.98 -15.77
CA ASN A 357 21.20 2.48 -16.99
C ASN A 357 20.35 3.55 -17.70
N VAL A 358 20.10 4.71 -17.08
CA VAL A 358 19.23 5.74 -17.62
C VAL A 358 19.97 6.57 -18.67
N VAL A 359 19.56 6.46 -19.92
CA VAL A 359 20.06 7.25 -21.05
C VAL A 359 19.25 8.53 -21.23
N GLY A 360 17.93 8.41 -21.05
CA GLY A 360 17.01 9.53 -21.19
C GLY A 360 15.78 9.36 -20.30
N ARG A 361 15.27 10.50 -19.83
CA ARG A 361 14.02 10.58 -19.08
C ARG A 361 13.33 11.89 -19.40
N GLU A 362 12.09 11.82 -19.82
CA GLU A 362 11.22 12.96 -20.06
C GLU A 362 9.95 12.78 -19.21
N ALA A 363 9.63 13.75 -18.36
CA ALA A 363 8.42 13.70 -17.56
C ALA A 363 7.19 13.82 -18.47
N GLY A 364 6.24 12.89 -18.33
CA GLY A 364 4.99 12.85 -19.07
C GLY A 364 3.77 12.98 -18.18
N THR A 365 2.62 13.16 -18.81
CA THR A 365 1.31 13.22 -18.13
C THR A 365 0.36 12.13 -18.59
N SER A 366 0.71 11.39 -19.63
CA SER A 366 -0.05 10.27 -20.18
C SER A 366 0.86 9.34 -20.97
N ALA A 367 0.43 8.11 -21.14
CA ALA A 367 1.00 7.12 -22.06
C ALA A 367 -0.11 6.61 -22.99
N PRO A 368 0.21 5.95 -24.12
CA PRO A 368 -0.78 5.24 -24.91
C PRO A 368 -1.53 4.22 -24.04
N GLU A 369 -2.83 4.10 -24.27
CA GLU A 369 -3.70 3.21 -23.52
C GLU A 369 -4.51 2.34 -24.46
N LYS A 370 -4.61 1.05 -24.15
CA LYS A 370 -5.48 0.11 -24.89
C LYS A 370 -6.81 -0.02 -24.17
N GLU A 371 -7.89 0.27 -24.86
CA GLU A 371 -9.23 -0.05 -24.38
C GLU A 371 -9.60 -1.49 -24.74
N LYS A 372 -9.94 -2.31 -23.75
CA LYS A 372 -10.27 -3.72 -23.92
C LYS A 372 -11.44 -4.14 -23.04
N TYR A 373 -12.13 -5.19 -23.44
CA TYR A 373 -12.88 -6.03 -22.51
C TYR A 373 -11.97 -7.05 -21.84
N ILE A 374 -12.39 -7.58 -20.70
CA ILE A 374 -11.57 -8.55 -19.95
C ILE A 374 -11.21 -9.77 -20.81
N SER A 375 -12.16 -10.23 -21.63
CA SER A 375 -11.97 -11.38 -22.54
C SER A 375 -10.95 -11.16 -23.67
N GLU A 376 -10.59 -9.90 -23.94
CA GLU A 376 -9.64 -9.53 -25.01
C GLU A 376 -8.19 -9.46 -24.52
N LEU A 377 -7.96 -9.70 -23.22
CA LEU A 377 -6.61 -9.72 -22.66
C LEU A 377 -5.81 -10.91 -23.20
N THR A 378 -4.54 -10.65 -23.46
CA THR A 378 -3.56 -11.62 -23.95
C THR A 378 -2.27 -11.50 -23.16
N ASP A 379 -1.35 -12.47 -23.31
CA ASP A 379 -0.02 -12.42 -22.65
C ASP A 379 0.80 -11.18 -23.06
N ASN A 380 0.52 -10.59 -24.22
CA ASN A 380 1.18 -9.35 -24.65
C ASN A 380 0.76 -8.12 -23.84
N ASP A 381 -0.39 -8.18 -23.16
CA ASP A 381 -0.87 -7.09 -22.31
C ASP A 381 -0.21 -7.07 -20.94
N LEU A 382 0.52 -8.13 -20.57
CA LEU A 382 1.24 -8.17 -19.31
C LEU A 382 2.28 -7.05 -19.22
N TYR A 383 2.25 -6.37 -18.08
CA TYR A 383 3.10 -5.22 -17.75
C TYR A 383 2.85 -3.98 -18.62
N THR A 384 1.70 -3.92 -19.32
CA THR A 384 1.22 -2.71 -20.01
C THR A 384 0.03 -2.12 -19.28
N GLN A 385 -0.24 -0.84 -19.52
CA GLN A 385 -1.44 -0.17 -19.05
C GLN A 385 -2.62 -0.50 -19.98
N VAL A 386 -3.73 -0.94 -19.40
CA VAL A 386 -4.96 -1.25 -20.10
C VAL A 386 -6.14 -0.58 -19.41
N ALA A 387 -7.06 -0.02 -20.19
CA ALA A 387 -8.36 0.47 -19.74
C ALA A 387 -9.42 -0.60 -20.01
N LEU A 388 -9.86 -1.29 -18.97
CA LEU A 388 -10.93 -2.27 -19.07
C LEU A 388 -12.28 -1.55 -19.09
N LYS A 389 -13.05 -1.79 -20.14
CA LYS A 389 -14.32 -1.10 -20.42
C LYS A 389 -15.50 -1.74 -19.69
N ASP A 390 -16.48 -0.92 -19.37
CA ASP A 390 -17.79 -1.32 -18.86
C ASP A 390 -17.68 -2.32 -17.70
N CYS A 391 -16.82 -1.98 -16.75
CA CYS A 391 -16.52 -2.79 -15.55
C CYS A 391 -17.35 -2.33 -14.36
N GLU A 392 -17.59 -3.27 -13.44
CA GLU A 392 -18.10 -3.01 -12.08
C GLU A 392 -17.54 -4.03 -11.08
N PHE A 393 -17.52 -3.71 -9.80
CA PHE A 393 -17.18 -4.72 -8.78
C PHE A 393 -18.29 -5.77 -8.69
N ALA A 394 -17.88 -7.04 -8.75
CA ALA A 394 -18.81 -8.16 -8.60
C ALA A 394 -19.42 -8.19 -7.19
N VAL A 395 -18.61 -7.97 -6.17
CA VAL A 395 -19.04 -7.92 -4.77
C VAL A 395 -18.90 -6.48 -4.27
N ARG A 396 -20.01 -5.82 -4.03
CA ARG A 396 -20.09 -4.40 -3.65
C ARG A 396 -20.00 -4.19 -2.13
N LYS A 397 -19.12 -4.90 -1.46
CA LYS A 397 -18.99 -4.86 -0.01
C LYS A 397 -17.54 -4.63 0.42
N GLY A 398 -17.34 -3.75 1.39
CA GLY A 398 -16.03 -3.43 1.95
C GLY A 398 -15.28 -2.35 1.16
N SER A 399 -13.99 -2.23 1.44
CA SER A 399 -13.06 -1.33 0.76
C SER A 399 -12.14 -2.09 -0.21
N LEU A 400 -11.27 -1.38 -0.91
CA LEU A 400 -10.31 -2.03 -1.82
C LEU A 400 -9.43 -3.03 -1.07
N THR A 401 -8.87 -2.63 0.07
CA THR A 401 -8.14 -3.53 0.96
C THR A 401 -8.61 -3.33 2.39
N PRO A 402 -9.30 -4.32 2.98
CA PRO A 402 -9.82 -4.20 4.33
C PRO A 402 -8.80 -4.46 5.44
N VAL A 403 -7.64 -4.97 5.10
CA VAL A 403 -6.60 -5.33 6.06
C VAL A 403 -5.61 -4.18 6.27
N ASN A 404 -4.96 -4.17 7.42
CA ASN A 404 -3.94 -3.19 7.76
C ASN A 404 -2.57 -3.54 7.19
N ASP A 405 -1.70 -2.55 7.15
CA ASP A 405 -0.31 -2.76 6.77
C ASP A 405 0.35 -3.78 7.70
N ALA A 406 1.13 -4.66 7.10
CA ALA A 406 1.83 -5.70 7.84
C ALA A 406 0.90 -6.57 8.72
N TYR A 407 -0.36 -6.74 8.28
CA TYR A 407 -1.26 -7.64 8.97
C TYR A 407 -0.71 -9.06 8.93
N THR A 408 -0.39 -9.58 10.11
CA THR A 408 0.04 -10.96 10.26
C THR A 408 -1.12 -11.81 10.72
N LEU A 409 -1.34 -12.92 10.06
CA LEU A 409 -2.25 -13.94 10.54
C LEU A 409 -1.75 -14.46 11.91
N SER A 410 -2.70 -14.85 12.75
CA SER A 410 -2.45 -15.26 14.12
C SER A 410 -1.30 -16.28 14.23
N SER A 411 -0.52 -16.16 15.29
CA SER A 411 0.64 -17.02 15.56
C SER A 411 1.81 -16.89 14.58
N GLY A 412 1.88 -15.80 13.85
CA GLY A 412 2.98 -15.53 12.96
C GLY A 412 3.05 -16.44 11.72
N LYS A 413 1.91 -16.94 11.25
CA LYS A 413 1.86 -17.94 10.19
C LYS A 413 1.29 -17.47 8.86
N GLY A 414 1.19 -16.24 8.64
CA GLY A 414 0.77 -15.68 7.36
C GLY A 414 0.92 -14.19 7.36
N PHE A 415 1.09 -13.66 6.20
CA PHE A 415 1.24 -12.25 5.98
C PHE A 415 0.36 -11.84 4.81
N ILE A 416 -0.33 -10.73 4.95
CA ILE A 416 -1.15 -10.17 3.88
C ILE A 416 -0.51 -8.87 3.44
N SER A 417 -0.04 -8.83 2.21
CA SER A 417 0.55 -7.66 1.57
C SER A 417 -0.37 -7.02 0.54
N LYS A 418 -1.33 -7.78 0.03
CA LYS A 418 -2.28 -7.36 -1.01
C LYS A 418 -3.63 -8.01 -0.79
N TYR A 419 -4.70 -7.44 -1.36
CA TYR A 419 -6.04 -8.00 -1.29
C TYR A 419 -6.70 -7.99 -2.67
N PRO A 420 -7.32 -9.12 -3.10
CA PRO A 420 -7.99 -9.22 -4.38
C PRO A 420 -9.45 -8.77 -4.30
N ARG A 421 -9.92 -8.08 -5.33
CA ARG A 421 -11.33 -7.77 -5.55
C ARG A 421 -11.75 -8.21 -6.93
N LEU A 422 -12.86 -8.94 -7.01
CA LEU A 422 -13.39 -9.42 -8.27
C LEU A 422 -14.11 -8.28 -9.01
N VAL A 423 -13.71 -8.06 -10.24
CA VAL A 423 -14.33 -7.12 -11.19
C VAL A 423 -14.93 -7.94 -12.33
N ARG A 424 -16.07 -7.51 -12.81
CA ARG A 424 -16.75 -8.09 -13.98
C ARG A 424 -16.98 -7.02 -15.04
N ASP A 425 -17.02 -7.38 -16.30
CA ASP A 425 -17.44 -6.50 -17.37
C ASP A 425 -18.87 -6.80 -17.86
N ILE A 426 -19.38 -5.96 -18.73
CA ILE A 426 -20.74 -6.12 -19.30
C ILE A 426 -20.90 -7.40 -20.11
N GLN A 427 -19.81 -7.99 -20.59
CA GLN A 427 -19.81 -9.26 -21.33
C GLN A 427 -19.87 -10.49 -20.41
N GLY A 428 -19.77 -10.28 -19.08
CA GLY A 428 -19.77 -11.34 -18.07
C GLY A 428 -18.39 -11.95 -17.81
N SER A 429 -17.33 -11.41 -18.40
CA SER A 429 -15.97 -11.81 -18.07
C SER A 429 -15.51 -11.19 -16.74
N THR A 430 -14.60 -11.88 -16.04
CA THR A 430 -14.15 -11.45 -14.72
C THR A 430 -12.64 -11.40 -14.64
N ILE A 431 -12.14 -10.49 -13.79
CA ILE A 431 -10.73 -10.32 -13.44
C ILE A 431 -10.62 -9.88 -11.99
N TYR A 432 -9.55 -10.26 -11.31
CA TYR A 432 -9.25 -9.69 -10.00
C TYR A 432 -8.38 -8.43 -10.14
N THR A 433 -8.72 -7.40 -9.39
CA THR A 433 -7.82 -6.28 -9.15
C THR A 433 -7.13 -6.45 -7.80
N TYR A 434 -5.83 -6.17 -7.76
CA TYR A 434 -5.07 -6.17 -6.52
C TYR A 434 -4.90 -4.77 -5.95
N THR A 435 -5.01 -4.70 -4.63
CA THR A 435 -4.65 -3.50 -3.87
C THR A 435 -3.76 -3.89 -2.70
N ASN A 436 -2.56 -3.35 -2.67
CA ASN A 436 -1.61 -3.57 -1.59
C ASN A 436 -2.10 -2.94 -0.28
N THR A 437 -1.65 -3.50 0.84
CA THR A 437 -1.86 -2.91 2.16
C THR A 437 -1.10 -1.59 2.35
N THR A 438 -0.09 -1.34 1.55
CA THR A 438 0.65 -0.08 1.48
C THR A 438 -0.05 1.02 0.67
N CYS A 439 -1.10 0.69 -0.08
CA CYS A 439 -1.85 1.67 -0.88
C CYS A 439 -2.57 2.69 0.02
N PRO A 440 -2.25 3.99 -0.03
CA PRO A 440 -2.78 4.97 0.90
C PRO A 440 -4.30 5.20 0.75
N TYR A 441 -4.83 5.07 -0.46
CA TYR A 441 -6.26 5.28 -0.74
C TYR A 441 -7.11 3.99 -0.65
N ARG A 442 -6.54 2.88 -0.20
CA ARG A 442 -7.21 1.56 -0.14
C ARG A 442 -8.53 1.53 0.63
N ARG A 443 -8.76 2.54 1.46
CA ARG A 443 -9.95 2.68 2.31
C ARG A 443 -10.70 3.99 2.12
N ASP A 444 -10.35 4.76 1.11
CA ASP A 444 -11.03 6.02 0.84
C ASP A 444 -12.51 5.76 0.58
N GLY A 445 -13.36 6.56 1.26
CA GLY A 445 -14.80 6.39 1.19
C GLY A 445 -15.34 5.16 1.93
N VAL A 446 -14.49 4.32 2.51
CA VAL A 446 -14.86 3.14 3.31
C VAL A 446 -15.51 2.01 2.51
N LYS A 447 -16.05 2.27 1.36
CA LYS A 447 -16.68 1.30 0.47
C LYS A 447 -16.06 1.35 -0.93
N LEU A 448 -16.24 0.26 -1.64
CA LEU A 448 -15.85 0.18 -3.04
C LEU A 448 -16.61 1.23 -3.86
N PRO A 449 -15.97 1.82 -4.88
CA PRO A 449 -16.68 2.64 -5.85
C PRO A 449 -17.85 1.87 -6.49
N TYR A 450 -19.00 2.50 -6.56
CA TYR A 450 -20.19 1.91 -7.16
C TYR A 450 -20.36 2.33 -8.61
N GLY A 451 -21.24 1.61 -9.28
CA GLY A 451 -21.59 1.85 -10.66
C GLY A 451 -20.67 1.15 -11.63
N SER A 452 -20.79 1.52 -12.87
CA SER A 452 -20.04 0.93 -13.97
C SER A 452 -19.16 1.98 -14.63
N GLY A 453 -18.06 1.55 -15.20
CA GLY A 453 -17.14 2.46 -15.87
C GLY A 453 -15.87 1.77 -16.32
N THR A 454 -14.81 2.52 -16.35
CA THR A 454 -13.50 2.04 -16.78
C THR A 454 -12.62 1.72 -15.57
N LEU A 455 -11.96 0.59 -15.63
CA LEU A 455 -10.89 0.22 -14.71
C LEU A 455 -9.55 0.25 -15.46
N THR A 456 -8.75 1.27 -15.22
CA THR A 456 -7.41 1.38 -15.78
C THR A 456 -6.37 0.80 -14.82
N GLY A 457 -5.35 0.16 -15.35
CA GLY A 457 -4.25 -0.34 -14.54
C GLY A 457 -3.23 -1.12 -15.34
N VAL A 458 -2.20 -1.59 -14.64
CA VAL A 458 -1.18 -2.48 -15.21
C VAL A 458 -1.67 -3.92 -15.10
N VAL A 459 -1.65 -4.63 -16.22
CA VAL A 459 -1.99 -6.05 -16.24
C VAL A 459 -0.82 -6.87 -15.71
N VAL A 460 -1.09 -7.73 -14.74
CA VAL A 460 -0.11 -8.60 -14.09
C VAL A 460 -0.59 -10.04 -14.06
N SER A 461 0.31 -10.96 -13.74
CA SER A 461 -0.03 -12.35 -13.43
C SER A 461 0.64 -12.72 -12.11
N GLU A 462 -0.16 -12.81 -11.08
CA GLU A 462 0.29 -13.03 -9.71
C GLU A 462 -0.66 -13.99 -8.99
N LEU A 463 -0.10 -14.85 -8.15
CA LEU A 463 -0.87 -15.71 -7.26
C LEU A 463 -1.39 -14.92 -6.05
N TYR A 464 -2.44 -15.43 -5.43
CA TYR A 464 -2.88 -14.98 -4.12
C TYR A 464 -2.67 -16.09 -3.08
N PRO A 465 -1.47 -16.24 -2.53
CA PRO A 465 -1.10 -17.36 -1.66
C PRO A 465 -1.96 -17.50 -0.41
N ASN A 466 -2.65 -16.42 0.00
CA ASN A 466 -3.53 -16.45 1.17
C ASN A 466 -4.81 -17.29 0.97
N TYR A 467 -5.12 -17.70 -0.25
CA TYR A 467 -6.15 -18.71 -0.52
C TYR A 467 -5.61 -20.14 -0.48
N VAL A 468 -4.30 -20.29 -0.30
CA VAL A 468 -3.63 -21.58 -0.23
C VAL A 468 -3.14 -21.82 1.17
N TYR A 469 -3.31 -23.03 1.66
CA TYR A 469 -2.91 -23.44 2.99
C TYR A 469 -2.00 -24.65 2.93
N GLY A 470 -0.81 -24.51 3.53
CA GLY A 470 0.17 -25.57 3.64
C GLY A 470 1.33 -25.51 2.65
N ASP A 471 2.19 -26.51 2.75
CA ASP A 471 3.39 -26.66 1.92
C ASP A 471 3.10 -27.42 0.59
N ASN A 472 1.84 -27.46 0.17
CA ASN A 472 1.48 -28.18 -1.05
C ASN A 472 1.79 -27.35 -2.28
N ASP A 473 2.55 -27.93 -3.17
CA ASP A 473 2.85 -27.40 -4.51
C ASP A 473 1.60 -27.38 -5.43
N ASP A 474 0.46 -27.94 -4.99
CA ASP A 474 -0.85 -27.83 -5.64
C ASP A 474 -1.54 -26.47 -5.37
N ASP A 475 -0.75 -25.44 -5.32
CA ASP A 475 -1.17 -24.05 -5.11
C ASP A 475 -2.14 -23.52 -6.16
N ASP A 476 -2.28 -24.25 -7.26
CA ASP A 476 -3.02 -23.80 -8.41
C ASP A 476 -4.54 -23.72 -8.21
N LEU A 477 -5.11 -24.47 -7.28
CA LEU A 477 -6.58 -24.53 -7.19
C LEU A 477 -7.22 -23.35 -6.48
N CYS A 478 -6.60 -22.83 -5.43
CA CYS A 478 -7.16 -21.68 -4.69
C CYS A 478 -6.38 -20.39 -4.90
N GLY A 479 -5.06 -20.46 -4.94
CA GLY A 479 -4.19 -19.30 -5.09
C GLY A 479 -4.16 -18.75 -6.51
N ASN A 480 -4.41 -19.61 -7.49
CA ASN A 480 -4.61 -19.20 -8.87
C ASN A 480 -6.00 -18.56 -9.03
N ILE A 481 -6.04 -17.25 -9.12
CA ILE A 481 -7.28 -16.46 -9.24
C ILE A 481 -7.45 -15.89 -10.66
N GLY A 482 -6.99 -16.62 -11.65
CA GLY A 482 -7.06 -16.29 -13.08
C GLY A 482 -5.70 -16.00 -13.70
N ARG A 483 -5.63 -16.12 -15.02
CA ARG A 483 -4.40 -15.93 -15.80
C ARG A 483 -3.85 -14.51 -15.69
N TYR A 484 -4.74 -13.52 -15.58
CA TYR A 484 -4.41 -12.10 -15.48
C TYR A 484 -5.10 -11.49 -14.26
N GLN A 485 -4.44 -10.50 -13.67
CA GLN A 485 -4.99 -9.57 -12.69
C GLN A 485 -4.63 -8.15 -13.13
N ILE A 486 -5.25 -7.14 -12.51
CA ILE A 486 -4.97 -5.74 -12.83
C ILE A 486 -4.61 -4.97 -11.56
N ARG A 487 -3.59 -4.11 -11.64
CA ARG A 487 -3.19 -3.20 -10.57
C ARG A 487 -3.48 -1.76 -10.97
N HIS A 488 -4.50 -1.15 -10.37
CA HIS A 488 -4.73 0.29 -10.50
C HIS A 488 -3.57 1.07 -9.87
N GLN A 489 -3.19 2.19 -10.47
CA GLN A 489 -2.03 2.98 -10.09
C GLN A 489 -2.40 4.32 -9.44
N ALA A 490 -3.67 4.67 -9.44
CA ALA A 490 -4.27 5.81 -8.76
C ALA A 490 -5.73 5.50 -8.42
N TYR A 491 -6.32 6.21 -7.45
CA TYR A 491 -7.75 6.05 -7.17
C TYR A 491 -8.63 6.42 -8.37
N SER A 492 -8.20 7.41 -9.15
CA SER A 492 -8.88 7.84 -10.38
C SER A 492 -8.89 6.79 -11.50
N ASP A 493 -8.04 5.77 -11.42
CA ASP A 493 -8.03 4.66 -12.38
C ASP A 493 -9.28 3.78 -12.25
N ILE A 494 -10.00 3.89 -11.13
CA ILE A 494 -11.30 3.25 -10.90
C ILE A 494 -12.39 4.28 -11.20
N ALA A 495 -12.65 4.50 -12.48
CA ALA A 495 -13.58 5.50 -12.97
C ALA A 495 -15.00 4.95 -13.08
N PHE A 496 -15.56 4.50 -11.94
CA PHE A 496 -16.92 3.98 -11.85
C PHE A 496 -17.89 5.09 -11.45
N ASP A 497 -18.96 5.22 -12.21
CA ASP A 497 -20.02 6.19 -11.99
C ASP A 497 -21.25 5.51 -11.41
N LYS A 498 -21.66 5.88 -10.22
CA LYS A 498 -22.82 5.33 -9.53
C LYS A 498 -24.15 5.58 -10.24
N GLU A 499 -24.22 6.61 -11.07
CA GLU A 499 -25.41 6.94 -11.87
C GLU A 499 -25.44 6.14 -13.19
N ARG A 500 -24.36 5.42 -13.49
CA ARG A 500 -24.23 4.62 -14.72
C ARG A 500 -23.91 3.19 -14.33
N THR A 501 -24.93 2.34 -14.26
CA THR A 501 -24.77 0.91 -14.00
C THR A 501 -25.24 0.12 -15.21
N PHE A 502 -24.47 -0.86 -15.68
CA PHE A 502 -24.91 -1.76 -16.74
C PHE A 502 -25.76 -2.90 -16.19
N SER A 503 -25.68 -3.21 -14.91
CA SER A 503 -26.48 -4.28 -14.31
C SER A 503 -27.57 -3.73 -13.38
N ASN A 504 -28.73 -4.37 -13.43
CA ASN A 504 -29.81 -4.18 -12.47
C ASN A 504 -29.68 -5.21 -11.35
N ILE A 505 -30.11 -4.84 -10.16
CA ILE A 505 -30.08 -5.72 -8.99
C ILE A 505 -31.46 -6.33 -8.81
N LEU A 506 -31.55 -7.66 -8.90
CA LEU A 506 -32.76 -8.37 -8.52
C LEU A 506 -32.85 -8.49 -7.00
N LEU A 507 -31.77 -8.92 -6.39
CA LEU A 507 -31.61 -8.97 -4.94
C LEU A 507 -30.14 -8.83 -4.57
N GLU A 508 -29.88 -8.19 -3.43
CA GLU A 508 -28.54 -8.05 -2.87
C GLU A 508 -28.59 -8.10 -1.34
N PHE A 509 -27.74 -8.92 -0.77
CA PHE A 509 -27.48 -8.97 0.66
C PHE A 509 -26.05 -8.55 0.93
N ARG A 510 -25.84 -7.27 1.25
CA ARG A 510 -24.54 -6.75 1.66
C ARG A 510 -24.27 -6.99 3.14
N TYR A 511 -25.33 -7.08 3.92
CA TYR A 511 -25.32 -7.47 5.32
C TYR A 511 -26.63 -8.17 5.66
N ALA A 512 -26.62 -8.97 6.70
CA ALA A 512 -27.80 -9.71 7.10
C ALA A 512 -28.72 -8.82 7.95
N ALA A 513 -29.69 -8.21 7.29
CA ALA A 513 -30.71 -7.41 7.96
C ALA A 513 -31.98 -8.20 8.18
N GLY A 514 -32.65 -7.99 9.32
CA GLY A 514 -33.95 -8.58 9.62
C GLY A 514 -33.93 -10.10 9.72
N PHE A 515 -32.83 -10.66 10.22
CA PHE A 515 -32.69 -12.10 10.42
C PHE A 515 -33.80 -12.65 11.34
N ARG A 516 -34.38 -13.73 10.90
CA ARG A 516 -35.24 -14.60 11.71
C ARG A 516 -35.05 -16.05 11.31
N SER A 517 -35.24 -16.96 12.23
CA SER A 517 -35.26 -18.38 11.95
C SER A 517 -36.63 -18.94 12.38
N GLU A 518 -37.30 -19.61 11.47
CA GLU A 518 -38.60 -20.18 11.67
C GLU A 518 -38.68 -21.53 10.93
N ASP A 519 -39.04 -22.59 11.60
CA ASP A 519 -39.16 -23.95 11.05
C ASP A 519 -37.90 -24.43 10.28
N GLY A 520 -36.72 -24.14 10.80
CA GLY A 520 -35.47 -24.49 10.16
C GLY A 520 -35.09 -23.63 8.96
N VAL A 521 -35.86 -22.61 8.65
CA VAL A 521 -35.61 -21.67 7.54
C VAL A 521 -35.16 -20.34 8.10
N SER A 522 -34.07 -19.83 7.55
CA SER A 522 -33.58 -18.51 7.88
C SER A 522 -34.00 -17.49 6.81
N TYR A 523 -34.64 -16.45 7.27
CA TYR A 523 -35.17 -15.39 6.45
C TYR A 523 -34.31 -14.13 6.63
N PHE A 524 -34.00 -13.47 5.52
CA PHE A 524 -33.23 -12.24 5.50
C PHE A 524 -33.95 -11.21 4.66
N ARG A 525 -33.80 -9.96 5.04
CA ARG A 525 -34.23 -8.83 4.23
C ARG A 525 -33.10 -8.45 3.29
N PRO A 526 -33.30 -8.39 1.99
CA PRO A 526 -32.32 -7.86 1.06
C PRO A 526 -32.04 -6.39 1.38
N THR A 527 -30.80 -5.97 1.17
CA THR A 527 -30.38 -4.56 1.30
C THR A 527 -30.78 -3.74 0.09
N GLU A 528 -30.93 -4.39 -1.05
CA GLU A 528 -31.35 -3.79 -2.30
C GLU A 528 -32.17 -4.79 -3.11
N GLY A 529 -33.05 -4.30 -3.98
CA GLY A 529 -33.95 -5.12 -4.78
C GLY A 529 -35.30 -5.39 -4.12
N GLN A 530 -36.18 -6.03 -4.87
CA GLN A 530 -37.56 -6.30 -4.44
C GLN A 530 -37.85 -7.79 -4.22
N ALA A 531 -36.92 -8.67 -4.55
CA ALA A 531 -37.05 -10.08 -4.33
C ALA A 531 -36.89 -10.46 -2.85
N THR A 532 -37.53 -11.55 -2.47
CA THR A 532 -37.28 -12.17 -1.18
C THR A 532 -36.40 -13.38 -1.32
N ALA A 533 -35.47 -13.55 -0.40
CA ALA A 533 -34.64 -14.74 -0.34
C ALA A 533 -34.70 -15.36 1.04
N ARG A 534 -34.58 -16.66 1.07
CA ARG A 534 -34.45 -17.43 2.31
C ARG A 534 -33.31 -18.42 2.18
N PHE A 535 -32.68 -18.72 3.28
CA PHE A 535 -31.62 -19.70 3.39
C PHE A 535 -32.11 -20.89 4.21
N LEU A 536 -31.94 -22.08 3.68
CA LEU A 536 -32.28 -23.33 4.32
C LEU A 536 -31.08 -24.26 4.22
N HIS A 537 -30.66 -24.77 5.37
CA HIS A 537 -29.80 -25.96 5.41
C HIS A 537 -30.71 -27.18 5.40
N SER A 538 -30.48 -28.14 4.52
CA SER A 538 -31.43 -29.23 4.24
C SER A 538 -31.67 -30.18 5.42
N THR A 539 -30.71 -30.35 6.32
CA THR A 539 -30.86 -31.12 7.56
C THR A 539 -31.60 -30.37 8.66
N GLY A 540 -31.93 -29.09 8.46
CA GLY A 540 -32.42 -28.23 9.52
C GLY A 540 -31.36 -27.78 10.52
N ALA A 541 -30.07 -27.96 10.19
CA ALA A 541 -28.99 -27.37 10.99
C ALA A 541 -29.18 -25.86 11.10
N ALA A 542 -28.90 -25.31 12.28
CA ALA A 542 -29.11 -23.91 12.54
C ALA A 542 -28.26 -23.04 11.60
N VAL A 543 -28.91 -22.22 10.80
CA VAL A 543 -28.26 -21.10 10.11
C VAL A 543 -28.15 -19.97 11.11
N THR A 544 -26.94 -19.55 11.38
CA THR A 544 -26.68 -18.48 12.33
C THR A 544 -26.32 -17.21 11.60
N TYR A 545 -26.83 -16.11 12.10
CA TYR A 545 -26.37 -14.79 11.70
C TYR A 545 -25.08 -14.48 12.46
N CYS A 546 -24.03 -14.29 11.69
CA CYS A 546 -22.77 -13.86 12.26
C CYS A 546 -22.71 -12.37 12.14
N PRO A 547 -23.16 -11.69 12.98
CA PRO A 547 -22.64 -10.85 13.97
C PRO A 547 -23.56 -10.63 15.14
N SER A 548 -24.43 -11.52 15.45
CA SER A 548 -25.28 -11.32 16.61
C SER A 548 -24.52 -11.06 17.92
N THR A 549 -23.22 -11.22 17.89
CA THR A 549 -22.30 -10.93 18.99
C THR A 549 -21.25 -9.87 18.66
N PHE A 550 -21.38 -9.19 17.51
CA PHE A 550 -20.40 -8.22 17.14
C PHE A 550 -20.66 -6.89 17.77
N ASN A 551 -19.80 -6.54 18.65
CA ASN A 551 -19.51 -5.15 18.89
C ASN A 551 -18.68 -4.68 17.70
N TYR A 552 -19.28 -3.89 16.85
CA TYR A 552 -18.57 -3.13 15.85
C TYR A 552 -17.59 -2.22 16.55
N ILE A 553 -16.36 -2.66 16.59
CA ILE A 553 -15.36 -1.94 17.31
C ILE A 553 -15.22 -0.59 16.69
N GLY A 554 -15.47 0.35 17.52
CA GLY A 554 -15.32 1.71 17.16
C GLY A 554 -16.44 2.34 16.37
N TRP A 555 -17.54 1.64 16.20
CA TRP A 555 -18.51 2.12 15.27
C TRP A 555 -19.92 2.19 15.75
N THR A 556 -20.10 2.10 16.99
CA THR A 556 -21.47 2.19 17.54
C THR A 556 -22.03 3.60 17.55
N GLY A 557 -21.35 4.58 16.99
CA GLY A 557 -21.77 5.97 17.04
C GLY A 557 -21.97 6.53 18.45
N THR A 558 -21.93 5.64 19.43
CA THR A 558 -22.18 5.91 20.83
C THR A 558 -20.99 5.58 21.72
N SER A 559 -19.98 4.89 21.22
CA SER A 559 -18.77 4.61 21.99
C SER A 559 -17.88 5.82 21.98
N ALA A 560 -17.86 6.49 23.12
CA ALA A 560 -16.91 7.56 23.37
C ALA A 560 -15.48 7.05 23.10
N GLY A 561 -14.78 7.66 22.16
CA GLY A 561 -13.35 7.40 21.95
C GLY A 561 -12.97 6.81 20.61
N VAL A 562 -13.89 6.69 19.66
CA VAL A 562 -13.52 6.31 18.30
C VAL A 562 -13.30 7.55 17.47
N ALA A 563 -12.08 7.70 16.99
CA ALA A 563 -11.79 8.74 16.04
C ALA A 563 -12.60 8.51 14.76
N PRO A 564 -13.12 9.57 14.14
CA PRO A 564 -13.74 9.45 12.84
C PRO A 564 -12.73 8.83 11.86
N PHE A 565 -13.25 8.03 10.95
CA PHE A 565 -12.43 7.47 9.89
C PHE A 565 -11.81 8.59 9.06
N LYS A 566 -10.52 8.50 8.81
CA LYS A 566 -9.82 9.46 7.95
C LYS A 566 -9.41 8.79 6.64
N ASN A 567 -9.63 9.49 5.54
CA ASN A 567 -9.08 9.08 4.26
C ASN A 567 -7.55 9.32 4.23
N HIS A 568 -6.89 8.91 3.15
CA HIS A 568 -5.44 9.06 2.99
C HIS A 568 -4.95 10.53 3.04
N LYS A 569 -5.85 11.49 2.85
CA LYS A 569 -5.54 12.93 2.97
C LYS A 569 -5.76 13.47 4.37
N GLY A 570 -6.08 12.62 5.34
CA GLY A 570 -6.35 13.00 6.72
C GLY A 570 -7.70 13.70 6.94
N VAL A 571 -8.58 13.73 5.93
CA VAL A 571 -9.92 14.31 6.02
C VAL A 571 -10.89 13.30 6.60
N ASP A 572 -11.78 13.76 7.49
CA ASP A 572 -12.80 12.90 8.06
C ASP A 572 -13.74 12.40 6.95
N ALA A 573 -13.85 11.06 6.83
CA ALA A 573 -14.77 10.44 5.91
C ALA A 573 -16.11 10.16 6.60
N SER A 574 -17.20 10.52 5.96
CA SER A 574 -18.53 10.12 6.39
C SER A 574 -18.86 8.75 5.84
N LEU A 575 -19.59 7.95 6.62
CA LEU A 575 -20.19 6.74 6.11
C LEU A 575 -21.55 7.05 5.51
N ASP A 576 -21.69 6.76 4.23
CA ASP A 576 -22.98 6.91 3.54
C ASP A 576 -23.90 5.71 3.76
N GLU A 577 -23.40 4.65 4.42
CA GLU A 577 -24.16 3.42 4.63
C GLU A 577 -24.41 3.16 6.11
N PRO A 578 -25.55 2.53 6.43
CA PRO A 578 -25.85 2.13 7.80
C PRO A 578 -24.75 1.19 8.33
N LEU A 579 -24.54 1.27 9.62
CA LEU A 579 -23.79 0.27 10.37
C LEU A 579 -24.43 -1.09 10.19
N GLY A 580 -23.72 -2.11 10.13
CA GLY A 580 -24.13 -3.44 9.70
C GLY A 580 -23.28 -3.90 8.54
N TYR A 581 -22.43 -3.04 8.14
CA TYR A 581 -21.46 -3.29 7.11
C TYR A 581 -20.21 -3.91 7.72
N SER A 582 -19.69 -4.97 7.12
CA SER A 582 -18.72 -5.87 7.74
C SER A 582 -17.37 -5.28 8.12
N PHE A 583 -17.11 -4.09 7.69
CA PHE A 583 -15.82 -3.48 8.02
C PHE A 583 -15.79 -2.83 9.40
N ALA A 584 -16.84 -2.87 10.11
CA ALA A 584 -16.93 -2.32 11.44
C ALA A 584 -15.98 -2.97 12.46
N THR A 585 -14.87 -3.36 12.10
CA THR A 585 -14.00 -4.24 12.85
C THR A 585 -12.67 -3.64 13.17
N GLY A 586 -12.59 -2.32 13.23
CA GLY A 586 -11.32 -1.68 13.54
C GLY A 586 -10.23 -1.81 12.47
N TYR A 587 -10.43 -2.65 11.47
CA TYR A 587 -9.49 -2.74 10.35
C TYR A 587 -9.49 -1.51 9.44
N TYR A 588 -10.52 -0.73 9.58
CA TYR A 588 -10.74 0.46 8.76
C TYR A 588 -10.40 1.74 9.49
N PHE A 589 -9.99 1.64 10.73
CA PHE A 589 -9.80 2.81 11.55
C PHE A 589 -8.33 3.02 11.86
N ASP A 590 -7.83 4.18 11.47
CA ASP A 590 -6.70 4.77 12.14
C ASP A 590 -7.18 5.19 13.52
N TYR A 591 -6.86 4.40 14.49
CA TYR A 591 -7.18 4.72 15.87
C TYR A 591 -6.26 5.82 16.36
N SER A 592 -6.83 6.84 16.96
CA SER A 592 -6.08 7.99 17.49
C SER A 592 -5.22 7.67 18.73
N GLY A 593 -5.13 6.43 19.14
CA GLY A 593 -4.19 5.99 20.15
C GLY A 593 -2.83 5.73 19.53
N THR A 594 -1.80 6.35 20.02
CA THR A 594 -0.43 6.10 19.59
C THR A 594 0.09 4.78 20.15
N ASN A 595 0.62 3.94 19.26
CA ASN A 595 1.55 2.91 19.67
C ASN A 595 2.83 3.55 20.21
N SER A 596 3.62 2.79 20.93
CA SER A 596 4.94 3.19 21.38
C SER A 596 5.90 3.61 20.24
N ASP A 597 5.54 3.37 18.99
CA ASP A 597 6.26 3.79 17.78
C ASP A 597 5.68 5.05 17.13
N GLY A 598 4.70 5.70 17.77
CA GLY A 598 4.10 6.94 17.28
C GLY A 598 3.15 6.78 16.09
N LYS A 599 3.02 5.57 15.54
CA LYS A 599 2.06 5.28 14.48
C LYS A 599 0.70 4.97 15.10
N GLY A 600 -0.33 5.53 14.55
CA GLY A 600 -1.70 5.31 15.04
C GLY A 600 -1.95 3.84 15.31
N LYS A 601 -2.54 3.55 16.47
CA LYS A 601 -2.84 2.20 16.88
C LYS A 601 -3.90 1.59 16.00
N VAL A 602 -3.48 1.18 14.88
CA VAL A 602 -4.20 0.10 14.26
C VAL A 602 -3.77 -1.13 15.02
N ASP A 603 -4.63 -1.67 15.82
CA ASP A 603 -4.37 -3.00 16.32
C ASP A 603 -4.66 -3.97 15.20
N SER A 604 -3.78 -3.83 14.27
CA SER A 604 -3.69 -4.70 13.15
C SER A 604 -3.63 -6.12 13.52
N ARG A 605 -3.35 -6.27 14.69
CA ARG A 605 -3.03 -7.59 15.03
C ARG A 605 -3.79 -7.91 16.19
N SER A 606 -4.89 -7.37 16.33
CA SER A 606 -5.69 -8.05 17.27
C SER A 606 -5.73 -9.47 16.75
N LYS A 607 -4.60 -10.13 17.10
CA LYS A 607 -4.42 -11.55 16.89
C LYS A 607 -5.67 -12.32 17.23
N ASN A 608 -6.59 -11.67 17.89
CA ASN A 608 -7.84 -12.18 18.37
C ASN A 608 -9.01 -11.40 17.83
N ASN A 609 -8.85 -10.60 16.74
CA ASN A 609 -9.90 -9.69 16.35
C ASN A 609 -10.49 -8.93 17.54
N SER A 610 -9.67 -8.57 18.49
CA SER A 610 -10.08 -7.78 19.63
C SER A 610 -9.50 -6.39 19.57
N TYR A 611 -10.36 -5.45 19.80
CA TYR A 611 -10.03 -4.06 19.91
C TYR A 611 -10.58 -3.59 21.25
N ASN A 612 -9.76 -2.92 22.04
CA ASN A 612 -10.09 -2.54 23.39
C ASN A 612 -10.67 -3.68 24.26
N GLY A 613 -10.20 -4.91 24.01
CA GLY A 613 -10.65 -6.08 24.75
C GLY A 613 -11.97 -6.71 24.30
N ALA A 614 -12.63 -6.13 23.30
CA ALA A 614 -13.81 -6.72 22.68
C ALA A 614 -13.43 -7.56 21.47
N SER A 615 -13.96 -8.76 21.38
CA SER A 615 -13.81 -9.59 20.19
C SER A 615 -14.61 -9.01 19.04
N ALA A 616 -13.94 -8.65 17.95
CA ALA A 616 -14.58 -8.23 16.72
C ALA A 616 -14.34 -9.26 15.64
N LYS A 617 -15.34 -9.56 14.89
CA LYS A 617 -15.27 -10.41 13.71
C LYS A 617 -15.54 -9.57 12.47
N ILE A 618 -15.03 -10.01 11.35
CA ILE A 618 -14.96 -9.21 10.13
C ILE A 618 -16.01 -9.58 9.09
N TYR A 619 -16.98 -10.37 9.48
CA TYR A 619 -18.05 -10.82 8.61
C TYR A 619 -19.40 -10.64 9.30
N ASP A 620 -20.44 -10.41 8.54
CA ASP A 620 -21.81 -10.22 8.97
C ASP A 620 -22.80 -10.97 8.05
N GLY A 621 -22.34 -12.06 7.50
CA GLY A 621 -23.11 -12.93 6.64
C GLY A 621 -23.82 -14.07 7.35
N TRP A 622 -24.05 -15.13 6.65
CA TRP A 622 -24.68 -16.36 7.15
C TRP A 622 -23.65 -17.45 7.32
N MET A 623 -23.85 -18.28 8.31
CA MET A 623 -22.99 -19.43 8.57
C MET A 623 -23.85 -20.64 8.98
N SER A 624 -23.44 -21.82 8.55
CA SER A 624 -23.97 -23.09 9.02
C SER A 624 -22.87 -24.13 9.14
N LYS A 625 -23.20 -25.23 9.83
CA LYS A 625 -22.33 -26.38 10.08
C LYS A 625 -23.00 -27.65 9.61
N ALA A 626 -22.38 -28.80 9.84
CA ALA A 626 -22.90 -30.14 9.51
C ALA A 626 -23.15 -30.30 7.98
N TRP A 627 -22.09 -30.15 7.21
CA TRP A 627 -22.14 -30.13 5.73
C TRP A 627 -22.19 -31.49 5.08
N TRP A 628 -22.09 -32.56 5.85
CA TRP A 628 -22.20 -33.93 5.35
C TRP A 628 -23.01 -34.79 6.30
N ASN A 629 -23.94 -35.54 5.75
CA ASN A 629 -24.78 -36.50 6.50
C ASN A 629 -24.21 -37.91 6.25
N ASP A 630 -23.51 -38.43 7.23
CA ASP A 630 -22.89 -39.79 7.12
C ASP A 630 -23.90 -40.93 7.03
N ALA A 631 -25.09 -40.75 7.59
CA ALA A 631 -26.15 -41.76 7.54
C ALA A 631 -26.70 -41.97 6.12
N THR A 632 -26.70 -40.91 5.32
CA THR A 632 -27.17 -40.95 3.92
C THR A 632 -26.04 -40.87 2.90
N ASP A 633 -24.83 -40.62 3.37
CA ASP A 633 -23.64 -40.30 2.56
C ASP A 633 -23.90 -39.19 1.53
N LYS A 634 -24.57 -38.13 1.97
CA LYS A 634 -24.92 -36.97 1.12
C LYS A 634 -24.46 -35.66 1.72
N ALA A 635 -24.07 -34.78 0.83
CA ALA A 635 -23.78 -33.39 1.20
C ALA A 635 -25.02 -32.61 1.53
N GLU A 636 -24.93 -31.74 2.51
CA GLU A 636 -25.90 -30.71 2.81
C GLU A 636 -25.79 -29.50 1.88
N SER A 637 -26.73 -28.57 1.93
CA SER A 637 -26.81 -27.50 0.94
C SER A 637 -27.26 -26.17 1.53
N TRP A 638 -26.69 -25.08 1.03
CA TRP A 638 -27.37 -23.81 1.02
C TRP A 638 -28.46 -23.82 -0.04
N ILE A 639 -29.67 -23.39 0.30
CA ILE A 639 -30.79 -23.21 -0.64
C ILE A 639 -31.27 -21.76 -0.55
N ILE A 640 -31.21 -21.05 -1.67
CA ILE A 640 -31.65 -19.67 -1.78
C ILE A 640 -32.85 -19.65 -2.73
N GLU A 641 -34.02 -19.21 -2.28
CA GLU A 641 -35.26 -19.12 -3.06
C GLU A 641 -35.56 -17.66 -3.38
N PHE A 642 -35.88 -17.36 -4.63
CA PHE A 642 -36.29 -16.04 -5.09
C PHE A 642 -37.22 -16.16 -6.31
N SER A 643 -37.71 -15.03 -6.81
CA SER A 643 -38.55 -14.95 -7.99
C SER A 643 -37.88 -14.12 -9.09
N THR A 644 -38.09 -14.54 -10.33
CA THR A 644 -37.67 -13.82 -11.54
C THR A 644 -38.87 -13.51 -12.44
N LYS A 645 -40.10 -13.60 -11.92
CA LYS A 645 -41.35 -13.56 -12.66
C LYS A 645 -41.42 -12.41 -13.68
N ASP A 646 -41.04 -11.21 -13.28
CA ASP A 646 -41.18 -10.02 -14.10
C ASP A 646 -39.82 -9.55 -14.66
N VAL A 647 -38.81 -10.43 -14.66
CA VAL A 647 -37.45 -10.11 -15.09
C VAL A 647 -37.29 -10.50 -16.57
N THR A 648 -36.89 -9.52 -17.38
CA THR A 648 -36.43 -9.73 -18.74
C THR A 648 -35.00 -9.24 -18.84
N ALA A 649 -34.10 -10.07 -19.34
CA ALA A 649 -32.69 -9.77 -19.43
C ALA A 649 -32.00 -10.54 -20.54
N SER A 650 -30.89 -10.01 -21.04
CA SER A 650 -29.97 -10.70 -21.94
C SER A 650 -28.89 -11.48 -21.19
N HIS A 651 -28.66 -11.11 -19.95
CA HIS A 651 -27.70 -11.77 -19.08
C HIS A 651 -28.20 -11.73 -17.64
N VAL A 652 -27.97 -12.80 -16.90
CA VAL A 652 -28.24 -12.89 -15.48
C VAL A 652 -27.10 -13.63 -14.80
N SER A 653 -26.71 -13.19 -13.62
CA SER A 653 -25.57 -13.75 -12.89
C SER A 653 -25.74 -13.69 -11.39
N MET A 654 -25.00 -14.55 -10.71
CA MET A 654 -24.96 -14.67 -9.25
C MET A 654 -23.60 -14.29 -8.74
N GLN A 655 -23.52 -13.35 -7.81
CA GLN A 655 -22.32 -12.93 -7.13
C GLN A 655 -22.41 -13.29 -5.66
N PHE A 656 -21.35 -13.85 -5.11
CA PHE A 656 -21.30 -14.14 -3.68
C PHE A 656 -19.87 -14.20 -3.16
N THR A 657 -19.74 -14.09 -1.85
CA THR A 657 -18.48 -14.32 -1.12
C THR A 657 -18.66 -15.51 -0.21
N SER A 658 -17.83 -16.52 -0.35
CA SER A 658 -17.83 -17.69 0.52
C SER A 658 -16.51 -17.87 1.24
N TYR A 659 -16.57 -18.43 2.46
CA TYR A 659 -15.41 -18.70 3.30
C TYR A 659 -15.62 -19.93 4.14
N GLY A 660 -14.51 -20.59 4.46
CA GLY A 660 -14.50 -21.65 5.45
C GLY A 660 -14.59 -21.08 6.87
N ALA A 661 -15.48 -21.63 7.66
CA ALA A 661 -15.72 -21.16 9.01
C ALA A 661 -15.44 -22.29 10.00
N GLN A 662 -14.31 -22.23 10.69
CA GLN A 662 -13.98 -23.19 11.72
C GLN A 662 -14.22 -22.71 13.13
N THR A 663 -14.59 -23.64 13.99
CA THR A 663 -14.54 -23.49 15.44
C THR A 663 -13.58 -24.54 16.01
N GLY A 664 -12.41 -24.07 16.46
CA GLY A 664 -11.41 -24.94 17.07
C GLY A 664 -10.39 -25.57 16.10
N ALA A 665 -9.36 -26.19 16.66
CA ALA A 665 -8.20 -26.71 15.94
C ALA A 665 -8.47 -27.96 15.08
N THR A 666 -9.64 -28.53 15.16
CA THR A 666 -10.00 -29.80 14.52
C THR A 666 -11.12 -29.70 13.51
N GLY A 667 -11.79 -28.53 13.44
CA GLY A 667 -12.87 -28.34 12.48
C GLY A 667 -12.34 -28.32 11.04
N LYS A 668 -13.07 -28.92 10.12
CA LYS A 668 -12.71 -29.01 8.72
C LYS A 668 -13.81 -28.43 7.86
N THR A 669 -13.45 -27.65 6.85
CA THR A 669 -14.40 -27.05 5.93
C THR A 669 -14.36 -27.79 4.60
N PRO A 670 -15.52 -28.09 4.01
CA PRO A 670 -15.56 -28.63 2.66
C PRO A 670 -14.83 -27.72 1.69
N TYR A 671 -13.96 -28.30 0.88
CA TYR A 671 -13.12 -27.57 -0.05
C TYR A 671 -13.77 -27.38 -1.42
N CYS A 672 -14.25 -28.49 -2.03
CA CYS A 672 -14.85 -28.49 -3.36
C CYS A 672 -16.37 -28.34 -3.25
N TRP A 673 -16.91 -27.43 -4.01
CA TRP A 673 -18.32 -27.10 -4.04
C TRP A 673 -18.87 -27.05 -5.45
N THR A 674 -20.18 -27.29 -5.58
CA THR A 674 -20.91 -27.11 -6.85
C THR A 674 -22.15 -26.25 -6.61
N ALA A 675 -22.36 -25.30 -7.50
CA ALA A 675 -23.59 -24.49 -7.58
C ALA A 675 -24.56 -25.12 -8.57
N TYR A 676 -25.84 -25.13 -8.21
CA TYR A 676 -26.95 -25.62 -9.03
C TYR A 676 -28.11 -24.63 -8.98
N TRP A 677 -29.01 -24.75 -9.96
CA TRP A 677 -30.31 -24.11 -9.91
C TRP A 677 -31.43 -25.11 -10.16
N SER A 678 -32.65 -24.77 -9.73
CA SER A 678 -33.86 -25.57 -9.92
C SER A 678 -35.10 -24.69 -9.98
N GLU A 679 -36.12 -25.11 -10.69
CA GLU A 679 -37.44 -24.49 -10.68
C GLU A 679 -38.32 -25.02 -9.54
N THR A 680 -38.11 -26.26 -9.14
CA THR A 680 -38.94 -26.93 -8.12
C THR A 680 -38.33 -26.85 -6.72
N GLY A 681 -37.02 -26.83 -6.62
CA GLY A 681 -36.32 -26.91 -5.34
C GLY A 681 -36.45 -28.23 -4.63
N ASP A 682 -36.88 -29.31 -5.30
CA ASP A 682 -37.05 -30.62 -4.73
C ASP A 682 -35.70 -31.27 -4.38
N LEU A 683 -35.46 -31.39 -3.08
CA LEU A 683 -34.19 -31.97 -2.59
C LEU A 683 -34.15 -33.50 -2.68
N SER A 684 -35.30 -34.14 -2.94
CA SER A 684 -35.39 -35.58 -3.12
C SER A 684 -35.10 -36.04 -4.53
N ASP A 685 -35.15 -35.13 -5.51
CA ASP A 685 -34.90 -35.37 -6.93
C ASP A 685 -33.63 -34.62 -7.40
N ASP A 686 -32.49 -35.30 -7.42
CA ASP A 686 -31.26 -34.71 -7.89
C ASP A 686 -31.31 -34.34 -9.40
N ALA A 687 -32.20 -34.92 -10.21
CA ALA A 687 -32.38 -34.59 -11.62
C ALA A 687 -33.07 -33.25 -11.82
N ALA A 688 -33.78 -32.73 -10.82
CA ALA A 688 -34.37 -31.40 -10.83
C ALA A 688 -33.35 -30.26 -10.66
N TRP A 689 -32.08 -30.59 -10.42
CA TRP A 689 -31.02 -29.62 -10.15
C TRP A 689 -30.01 -29.55 -11.31
N HIS A 690 -29.96 -28.42 -11.98
CA HIS A 690 -29.08 -28.15 -13.10
C HIS A 690 -27.81 -27.48 -12.62
N LYS A 691 -26.67 -28.07 -13.00
CA LYS A 691 -25.34 -27.54 -12.62
C LYS A 691 -25.07 -26.18 -13.23
N ILE A 692 -24.59 -25.25 -12.41
CA ILE A 692 -24.10 -23.92 -12.82
C ILE A 692 -22.56 -23.97 -12.95
N ALA A 693 -21.87 -24.22 -11.83
CA ALA A 693 -20.41 -24.19 -11.78
C ALA A 693 -19.85 -25.04 -10.62
N ASP A 694 -18.64 -25.56 -10.79
CA ASP A 694 -17.83 -26.02 -9.67
C ASP A 694 -16.95 -24.88 -9.17
N TYR A 695 -16.67 -24.86 -7.88
CA TYR A 695 -15.83 -23.86 -7.26
C TYR A 695 -15.16 -24.39 -6.00
N VAL A 696 -14.12 -23.69 -5.56
CA VAL A 696 -13.31 -24.06 -4.41
C VAL A 696 -13.41 -23.00 -3.35
N VAL A 697 -13.75 -23.36 -2.12
CA VAL A 697 -13.84 -22.48 -0.99
C VAL A 697 -12.56 -22.57 -0.16
N PRO A 698 -11.78 -21.49 -0.02
CA PRO A 698 -10.61 -21.49 0.82
C PRO A 698 -10.97 -21.76 2.28
N ASP A 699 -10.12 -22.51 2.96
CA ASP A 699 -10.27 -22.74 4.38
C ASP A 699 -9.80 -21.49 5.16
N GLY A 700 -10.60 -21.04 6.12
CA GLY A 700 -10.26 -19.95 7.03
C GLY A 700 -9.25 -20.31 8.11
N VAL A 701 -8.75 -21.55 8.12
CA VAL A 701 -7.85 -22.03 9.17
C VAL A 701 -6.40 -22.00 8.73
N VAL A 702 -5.58 -21.46 9.59
CA VAL A 702 -4.15 -21.44 9.40
C VAL A 702 -3.48 -22.26 10.51
N ASN A 703 -2.85 -23.39 10.14
CA ASN A 703 -2.00 -24.17 11.03
C ASN A 703 -2.66 -24.70 12.32
N GLY A 704 -3.88 -25.16 12.27
CA GLY A 704 -4.54 -25.78 13.41
C GLY A 704 -4.77 -24.86 14.59
N GLN A 705 -4.62 -23.57 14.38
CA GLN A 705 -4.93 -22.60 15.40
C GLN A 705 -6.30 -22.00 15.14
N GLU A 706 -7.03 -21.76 16.18
CA GLU A 706 -8.23 -20.98 16.09
C GLU A 706 -7.98 -19.72 15.34
N ARG A 707 -8.84 -19.59 14.39
CA ARG A 707 -8.69 -18.61 13.59
C ARG A 707 -9.50 -17.61 13.46
N ASP A 708 -8.99 -16.89 13.30
CA ASP A 708 -9.37 -15.65 12.82
C ASP A 708 -10.07 -15.92 11.53
N TRP A 709 -11.31 -15.76 11.49
CA TRP A 709 -12.17 -15.68 10.33
C TRP A 709 -11.60 -14.61 9.43
N GLN A 710 -10.72 -15.04 8.53
CA GLN A 710 -9.83 -14.11 7.89
C GLN A 710 -10.45 -13.58 6.64
N LEU A 711 -10.59 -12.28 6.52
CA LEU A 711 -10.89 -11.62 5.25
C LEU A 711 -10.09 -12.19 4.07
N PRO A 712 -8.81 -12.58 4.23
CA PRO A 712 -8.06 -13.18 3.15
C PRO A 712 -8.63 -14.47 2.60
N ALA A 713 -9.34 -15.24 3.41
CA ALA A 713 -9.97 -16.48 3.00
C ALA A 713 -11.36 -16.26 2.36
N PHE A 714 -11.85 -15.04 2.32
CA PHE A 714 -13.13 -14.69 1.72
C PHE A 714 -12.97 -14.57 0.20
N LYS A 715 -13.25 -15.66 -0.50
CA LYS A 715 -13.16 -15.67 -1.96
C LYS A 715 -14.47 -15.20 -2.57
N GLN A 716 -14.34 -14.37 -3.61
CA GLN A 716 -15.45 -13.80 -4.36
C GLN A 716 -15.69 -14.61 -5.64
N TYR A 717 -16.96 -14.78 -5.99
CA TYR A 717 -17.40 -15.54 -7.16
C TYR A 717 -18.41 -14.73 -7.95
N ASP A 718 -18.39 -14.92 -9.26
CA ASP A 718 -19.41 -14.44 -10.20
C ASP A 718 -19.70 -15.55 -11.20
N PHE A 719 -20.93 -16.05 -11.20
CA PHE A 719 -21.36 -17.12 -12.10
C PHE A 719 -22.50 -16.67 -12.96
N ALA A 720 -22.36 -16.84 -14.27
CA ALA A 720 -23.48 -16.68 -15.19
C ALA A 720 -24.56 -17.70 -14.87
N LEU A 721 -25.80 -17.26 -14.84
CA LEU A 721 -26.99 -18.10 -14.71
C LEU A 721 -27.65 -18.30 -16.08
N PRO A 722 -28.24 -19.45 -16.34
CA PRO A 722 -28.92 -19.69 -17.59
C PRO A 722 -30.19 -18.86 -17.69
N LEU A 723 -30.51 -18.39 -18.91
CA LEU A 723 -31.67 -17.53 -19.12
C LEU A 723 -33.02 -18.23 -18.88
N GLU A 724 -33.02 -19.56 -18.81
CA GLU A 724 -34.18 -20.38 -18.46
C GLU A 724 -34.72 -20.07 -17.05
N ILE A 725 -33.95 -19.46 -16.18
CA ILE A 725 -34.42 -19.03 -14.87
C ILE A 725 -35.37 -17.84 -14.92
N LEU A 726 -35.38 -17.09 -16.02
CA LEU A 726 -36.20 -15.87 -16.16
C LEU A 726 -37.69 -16.17 -16.29
N GLY A 727 -38.50 -15.23 -15.81
CA GLY A 727 -39.95 -15.34 -15.86
C GLY A 727 -40.57 -16.39 -14.93
N LYS A 728 -39.84 -16.87 -13.94
CA LYS A 728 -40.30 -17.90 -13.01
C LYS A 728 -40.84 -17.32 -11.71
N GLU A 729 -41.94 -17.89 -11.20
CA GLU A 729 -42.47 -17.54 -9.87
C GLU A 729 -41.48 -17.90 -8.76
N LYS A 730 -40.75 -19.01 -8.95
CA LYS A 730 -39.74 -19.49 -8.03
C LYS A 730 -38.52 -19.98 -8.76
N VAL A 731 -37.36 -19.62 -8.25
CA VAL A 731 -36.07 -20.13 -8.64
C VAL A 731 -35.31 -20.49 -7.36
N PHE A 732 -34.62 -21.59 -7.39
CA PHE A 732 -33.81 -22.07 -6.29
C PHE A 732 -32.35 -22.15 -6.73
N ILE A 733 -31.46 -21.61 -5.91
CA ILE A 733 -30.03 -21.85 -6.03
C ILE A 733 -29.62 -22.81 -4.90
N ARG A 734 -28.83 -23.80 -5.26
CA ARG A 734 -28.26 -24.78 -4.34
C ARG A 734 -26.74 -24.71 -4.40
N LEU A 735 -26.12 -24.44 -3.25
CA LEU A 735 -24.67 -24.51 -3.10
C LEU A 735 -24.36 -25.67 -2.14
N ARG A 736 -23.62 -26.66 -2.61
CA ARG A 736 -23.27 -27.82 -1.79
C ARG A 736 -21.85 -28.31 -1.99
N PRO A 737 -21.22 -28.94 -0.99
CA PRO A 737 -19.99 -29.68 -1.18
C PRO A 737 -20.14 -30.76 -2.26
N SER A 738 -19.17 -30.88 -3.12
CA SER A 738 -19.11 -31.92 -4.14
C SER A 738 -18.35 -33.17 -3.67
N SER A 739 -17.54 -33.04 -2.62
CA SER A 739 -16.83 -34.15 -1.98
C SER A 739 -16.72 -33.94 -0.47
N LYS A 740 -16.31 -34.98 0.25
CA LYS A 740 -15.93 -34.90 1.67
C LYS A 740 -14.57 -34.27 1.90
N ASP A 741 -13.82 -33.99 0.84
CA ASP A 741 -12.47 -33.51 0.94
C ASP A 741 -12.43 -32.11 1.54
N THR A 742 -11.50 -31.92 2.45
CA THR A 742 -11.19 -30.60 3.01
C THR A 742 -9.91 -30.09 2.37
N ASN A 743 -9.70 -28.79 2.41
CA ASN A 743 -8.42 -28.24 2.04
C ASN A 743 -7.35 -28.73 3.02
N THR A 744 -6.61 -29.74 2.60
CA THR A 744 -5.79 -30.56 3.47
C THR A 744 -4.36 -30.08 3.63
N GLY A 745 -3.97 -29.07 2.89
CA GLY A 745 -2.60 -28.56 2.91
C GLY A 745 -2.03 -28.25 4.28
N TYR A 746 -2.91 -28.03 5.24
CA TYR A 746 -2.52 -27.66 6.60
C TYR A 746 -2.69 -28.75 7.66
N PHE A 747 -3.65 -29.67 7.47
CA PHE A 747 -4.05 -30.62 8.51
C PHE A 747 -3.81 -32.07 8.14
N GLY A 748 -3.16 -32.30 7.02
CA GLY A 748 -3.07 -33.64 6.43
C GLY A 748 -4.41 -34.03 5.80
N GLU A 749 -4.39 -35.11 5.03
CA GLU A 749 -5.58 -35.66 4.39
C GLU A 749 -6.74 -35.77 5.40
N GLY A 750 -7.84 -35.10 5.09
CA GLY A 750 -8.99 -35.06 5.95
C GLY A 750 -10.28 -35.09 5.19
N SER A 751 -11.24 -35.70 5.78
CA SER A 751 -12.61 -35.76 5.28
C SER A 751 -13.52 -35.10 6.31
N ILE A 752 -14.51 -34.35 5.83
CA ILE A 752 -15.60 -33.94 6.69
C ILE A 752 -16.39 -35.16 7.11
N ALA A 753 -16.62 -35.29 8.39
CA ALA A 753 -17.53 -36.28 8.97
C ALA A 753 -18.84 -35.59 9.37
N ASP A 754 -19.82 -36.39 9.77
CA ASP A 754 -21.04 -35.95 10.42
C ASP A 754 -20.66 -35.22 11.73
N GLY A 755 -20.02 -34.10 11.56
CA GLY A 755 -19.37 -33.38 12.62
C GLY A 755 -19.83 -31.96 12.69
N THR A 756 -20.02 -31.56 13.88
CA THR A 756 -20.52 -30.28 14.33
C THR A 756 -19.59 -29.11 14.02
N ASP A 757 -18.38 -29.36 13.52
CA ASP A 757 -17.34 -28.33 13.56
C ASP A 757 -16.93 -27.74 12.21
N SER A 758 -17.39 -28.32 11.11
CA SER A 758 -17.11 -27.78 9.77
C SER A 758 -18.15 -26.73 9.41
N GLY A 759 -17.69 -25.47 9.37
CA GLY A 759 -18.54 -24.34 9.01
C GLY A 759 -18.28 -23.85 7.59
N ASN A 760 -19.34 -23.37 6.94
CA ASN A 760 -19.25 -22.54 5.74
C ASN A 760 -20.10 -21.29 5.94
N GLY A 761 -19.59 -20.18 5.45
CA GLY A 761 -20.28 -18.90 5.52
C GLY A 761 -20.36 -18.22 4.17
N ILE A 762 -21.41 -17.41 4.04
CA ILE A 762 -21.64 -16.50 2.92
C ILE A 762 -21.72 -15.09 3.48
N ASP A 763 -20.80 -14.23 3.07
CA ASP A 763 -20.69 -12.86 3.56
C ASP A 763 -21.41 -11.84 2.68
N TYR A 764 -21.63 -12.17 1.42
CA TYR A 764 -22.34 -11.38 0.43
C TYR A 764 -23.04 -12.31 -0.55
N PHE A 765 -24.24 -11.92 -0.98
CA PHE A 765 -24.95 -12.63 -2.03
C PHE A 765 -25.80 -11.66 -2.85
N ALA A 766 -25.74 -11.75 -4.17
CA ALA A 766 -26.56 -10.97 -5.08
C ALA A 766 -26.94 -11.76 -6.32
N ILE A 767 -28.06 -11.37 -6.93
CA ILE A 767 -28.46 -11.74 -8.30
C ILE A 767 -28.59 -10.44 -9.08
N ARG A 768 -27.87 -10.35 -10.19
CA ARG A 768 -27.90 -9.20 -11.10
C ARG A 768 -28.28 -9.63 -12.50
N TYR A 769 -28.83 -8.69 -13.27
CA TYR A 769 -29.25 -8.91 -14.66
C TYR A 769 -29.07 -7.64 -15.51
N ASN A 770 -28.96 -7.76 -16.82
CA ASN A 770 -28.85 -6.67 -17.80
C ASN A 770 -29.45 -7.03 -19.15
#